data_75d244c06e1f67d0fb25dc6793b55d5c
#
_entry.id   75d244c06e1f67d0fb25dc6793b55d5c
#
_cell.length_a   1.000
_cell.length_b   1.000
_cell.length_c   1.000
_cell.angle_alpha   90.00
_cell.angle_beta   90.00
_cell.angle_gamma   90.00
#
_symmetry.space_group_name_H-M   'P 1'
#
loop_
_entity.id
_entity.type
_entity.pdbx_description
1 polymer ?
#
loop_
_entity_poly.entity_id
_entity_poly.type
_entity_poly.pdbx_seq_one_letter_code
_entity_poly.pdbx_strand_id
1 'polypeptide(L)'
;MKHYLAALLLVVSYTLVAQPTQNVRGRIIDKESKYPLTGATILIIDTGNQPPGAVADTLGRYRITGVPVGRRTVKVSVVGYKDALLNNIIVDAGRETILDIELEEAINELATVTVKARRTGDARNEMAIVSARQFTVDEADRYAGSRGEPARMASNFAGVQGADDSRNDIVIRGNSPGGVLWRVEGITIPNPNHFAIPGTTGGPVSIIRNNTLTNSDFFTGAFPAEFGNGIAGVFDLKLRNGNNEKHQRSLQFGFLGTEGLLEGPLSKKAGSSYLVTYRYANLWLFSKAGIDIGTQAVPSYQDASFRLHFPVKTRTGKDAGRIALWGFGGTSTIDILISEQEVSDRNIFGQNDRDQYYTSTMFVTGITYDKALNRKTFLKATLAASGNVQDASHDYLFIRNGADGKPLVQNNRYVIDQKVPILDYLFKENKGSASVSVNHKINPRNILKAGLNADQYFFSFHDSTRVVVTPPNTTPQIQPWRTRWSTETSAILLQPYVQWRSNLTEKLTLSAGLTSTYFSLNNTSFSPVEPRIGLVQELPNRQKISIAAGLHSQIQPAYAYFYKTIPLWSSSTTGPLLARNQGMGLTKSWHYVAAYDRLLGRNMRMKLEAYYQYLFNVPVEKIRSSFSILNTGAAFSRIFPRELLNTGTGRNYGAELTVEKFFSDGYYFLVTGSLFDAKYKGSDGVLRNSDFNGRYAFNALVAREFVLSRNEKRRNSLNVGAKYTAVGGRWYGPVDQQASQAAQEIVYADATRNTLQFAPYRRFDVKLDYKNNRRSVTHTIAVDLVNVLGIQNVLTLSYAPQPDGSFIRQEYQLGFLPVFYYKIDF
;
A
#
# COMPACT_ATOMS: atom_id res chain seq x y z
N MET A 1 -39.17 17.87 57.15
CA MET A 1 -37.94 18.45 56.64
C MET A 1 -36.71 17.46 56.72
N LYS A 2 -36.48 16.84 57.87
CA LYS A 2 -35.29 15.92 58.01
C LYS A 2 -35.28 14.69 57.04
N HIS A 3 -36.45 14.13 56.71
CA HIS A 3 -36.56 12.98 55.81
C HIS A 3 -36.38 13.38 54.33
N TYR A 4 -36.71 14.56 53.92
CA TYR A 4 -36.47 15.06 52.55
C TYR A 4 -35.01 15.43 52.32
N LEU A 5 -34.28 15.86 53.37
CA LEU A 5 -32.84 16.12 53.28
C LEU A 5 -32.03 14.83 53.18
N ALA A 6 -32.48 13.78 53.91
CA ALA A 6 -31.87 12.46 53.81
C ALA A 6 -32.12 11.79 52.43
N ALA A 7 -33.30 11.95 51.87
CA ALA A 7 -33.63 11.48 50.52
C ALA A 7 -32.85 12.24 49.42
N LEU A 8 -32.64 13.57 49.59
CA LEU A 8 -31.82 14.40 48.71
C LEU A 8 -30.35 14.01 48.78
N LEU A 9 -29.81 13.73 49.99
CA LEU A 9 -28.45 13.23 50.18
C LEU A 9 -28.24 11.82 49.61
N LEU A 10 -29.26 10.94 49.67
CA LEU A 10 -29.23 9.64 49.02
C LEU A 10 -29.28 9.75 47.50
N VAL A 11 -29.98 10.69 46.92
CA VAL A 11 -30.02 10.94 45.47
C VAL A 11 -28.71 11.55 45.00
N VAL A 12 -28.02 12.38 45.80
CA VAL A 12 -26.70 12.96 45.49
C VAL A 12 -25.58 11.94 45.60
N SER A 13 -25.75 10.87 46.41
CA SER A 13 -24.76 9.82 46.58
C SER A 13 -24.65 8.84 45.38
N TYR A 14 -25.59 8.86 44.46
CA TYR A 14 -25.60 7.98 43.28
C TYR A 14 -24.88 8.56 42.04
N THR A 15 -24.21 9.69 42.12
CA THR A 15 -23.58 10.33 40.96
C THR A 15 -22.05 10.22 40.91
N LEU A 16 -21.41 9.30 41.62
CA LEU A 16 -20.03 8.92 41.36
C LEU A 16 -19.96 7.94 40.19
N VAL A 17 -20.28 8.39 38.98
CA VAL A 17 -20.11 7.64 37.78
C VAL A 17 -18.75 8.01 37.18
N ALA A 18 -17.78 7.11 37.30
CA ALA A 18 -16.45 7.26 36.80
C ALA A 18 -16.44 7.47 35.27
N GLN A 19 -15.50 8.26 34.76
CA GLN A 19 -15.23 8.44 33.32
C GLN A 19 -15.20 7.08 32.61
N PRO A 20 -15.64 6.97 31.33
CA PRO A 20 -15.48 5.77 30.56
C PRO A 20 -14.02 5.31 30.61
N THR A 21 -13.80 4.07 31.01
CA THR A 21 -12.46 3.48 31.10
C THR A 21 -12.40 2.20 30.29
N GLN A 22 -11.21 1.79 29.91
CA GLN A 22 -10.96 0.53 29.24
C GLN A 22 -9.66 -0.10 29.77
N ASN A 23 -9.43 -1.35 29.45
CA ASN A 23 -8.17 -2.05 29.76
C ASN A 23 -7.13 -1.80 28.67
N VAL A 24 -5.88 -1.62 29.10
CA VAL A 24 -4.70 -1.65 28.26
C VAL A 24 -3.87 -2.86 28.66
N ARG A 25 -3.57 -3.76 27.74
CA ARG A 25 -2.83 -4.98 28.02
C ARG A 25 -1.97 -5.39 26.84
N GLY A 26 -1.03 -6.26 27.05
CA GLY A 26 -0.13 -6.77 26.00
C GLY A 26 1.04 -7.51 26.59
N ARG A 27 2.14 -7.56 25.85
CA ARG A 27 3.39 -8.20 26.24
C ARG A 27 4.56 -7.23 26.11
N ILE A 28 5.50 -7.35 27.00
CA ILE A 28 6.81 -6.69 26.90
C ILE A 28 7.83 -7.74 26.51
N ILE A 29 8.54 -7.50 25.41
CA ILE A 29 9.49 -8.44 24.83
C ILE A 29 10.78 -7.73 24.42
N ASP A 30 11.88 -8.48 24.36
CA ASP A 30 13.12 -8.04 23.75
C ASP A 30 12.92 -7.81 22.24
N LYS A 31 13.40 -6.70 21.73
CA LYS A 31 13.18 -6.29 20.35
C LYS A 31 13.75 -7.27 19.33
N GLU A 32 14.92 -7.84 19.60
CA GLU A 32 15.65 -8.68 18.66
C GLU A 32 15.27 -10.17 18.79
N SER A 33 15.30 -10.68 20.01
CA SER A 33 15.05 -12.11 20.28
C SER A 33 13.57 -12.45 20.48
N LYS A 34 12.71 -11.42 20.64
CA LYS A 34 11.28 -11.57 21.00
C LYS A 34 11.06 -12.34 22.30
N TYR A 35 12.11 -12.48 23.12
CA TYR A 35 12.05 -13.13 24.43
C TYR A 35 11.25 -12.28 25.42
N PRO A 36 10.40 -12.87 26.26
CA PRO A 36 9.59 -12.11 27.21
C PRO A 36 10.47 -11.45 28.30
N LEU A 37 10.10 -10.20 28.65
CA LEU A 37 10.78 -9.41 29.67
C LEU A 37 9.96 -9.38 30.94
N THR A 38 10.38 -10.19 31.94
CA THR A 38 9.76 -10.30 33.25
C THR A 38 10.09 -9.06 34.09
N GLY A 39 9.12 -8.59 34.89
CA GLY A 39 9.34 -7.51 35.84
C GLY A 39 9.40 -6.12 35.21
N ALA A 40 9.12 -5.97 33.93
CA ALA A 40 9.00 -4.66 33.30
C ALA A 40 7.86 -3.88 33.93
N THR A 41 8.09 -2.61 34.25
CA THR A 41 7.09 -1.69 34.80
C THR A 41 6.45 -0.88 33.67
N ILE A 42 5.13 -0.82 33.65
CA ILE A 42 4.34 -0.10 32.66
C ILE A 42 3.47 0.94 33.37
N LEU A 43 3.54 2.20 32.97
CA LEU A 43 2.79 3.32 33.58
C LEU A 43 2.09 4.16 32.51
N ILE A 44 0.85 4.61 32.82
CA ILE A 44 0.12 5.60 32.02
C ILE A 44 0.35 6.98 32.62
N ILE A 45 1.33 7.72 32.13
CA ILE A 45 1.90 8.89 32.83
C ILE A 45 1.11 10.20 32.68
N ASP A 46 0.03 10.25 31.90
CA ASP A 46 -0.79 11.45 31.62
C ASP A 46 -2.16 11.42 32.32
N THR A 47 -2.30 10.64 33.40
CA THR A 47 -3.59 10.44 34.10
C THR A 47 -3.65 11.03 35.51
N GLY A 48 -2.78 11.99 35.87
CA GLY A 48 -2.77 12.69 37.15
C GLY A 48 -1.72 12.14 38.15
N ASN A 49 -1.89 12.45 39.45
CA ASN A 49 -0.88 12.19 40.49
C ASN A 49 -0.66 10.70 40.81
N GLN A 50 -1.59 9.82 40.47
CA GLN A 50 -1.45 8.36 40.64
C GLN A 50 -1.64 7.69 39.29
N PRO A 51 -0.60 7.58 38.46
CA PRO A 51 -0.69 6.95 37.15
C PRO A 51 -1.00 5.45 37.30
N PRO A 52 -2.06 4.95 36.62
CA PRO A 52 -2.34 3.52 36.60
C PRO A 52 -1.19 2.78 35.93
N GLY A 53 -0.82 1.66 36.50
CA GLY A 53 0.31 0.88 36.01
C GLY A 53 0.18 -0.61 36.30
N ALA A 54 1.13 -1.37 35.78
CA ALA A 54 1.27 -2.80 36.00
C ALA A 54 2.74 -3.23 35.91
N VAL A 55 3.01 -4.45 36.41
CA VAL A 55 4.29 -5.11 36.23
C VAL A 55 4.08 -6.36 35.37
N ALA A 56 4.98 -6.60 34.42
CA ALA A 56 4.93 -7.74 33.54
C ALA A 56 5.23 -9.07 34.25
N ASP A 57 4.42 -10.08 33.96
CA ASP A 57 4.60 -11.45 34.51
C ASP A 57 5.80 -12.17 33.85
N THR A 58 6.01 -13.44 34.25
CA THR A 58 7.10 -14.29 33.71
C THR A 58 7.05 -14.55 32.21
N LEU A 59 5.91 -14.32 31.59
CA LEU A 59 5.70 -14.40 30.14
C LEU A 59 5.69 -13.01 29.46
N GLY A 60 6.11 -11.98 30.23
CA GLY A 60 6.12 -10.59 29.78
C GLY A 60 4.73 -9.95 29.63
N ARG A 61 3.65 -10.60 30.10
CA ARG A 61 2.28 -10.09 29.94
C ARG A 61 1.96 -9.08 31.03
N TYR A 62 1.25 -8.03 30.66
CA TYR A 62 0.74 -7.01 31.58
C TYR A 62 -0.70 -6.67 31.30
N ARG A 63 -1.39 -6.12 32.31
CA ARG A 63 -2.75 -5.57 32.23
C ARG A 63 -2.88 -4.37 33.16
N ILE A 64 -3.31 -3.24 32.58
CA ILE A 64 -3.70 -2.03 33.32
C ILE A 64 -5.21 -1.89 33.17
N THR A 65 -5.93 -1.93 34.27
CA THR A 65 -7.39 -1.77 34.31
C THR A 65 -7.77 -0.33 34.60
N GLY A 66 -8.97 0.07 34.18
CA GLY A 66 -9.50 1.38 34.51
C GLY A 66 -8.79 2.56 33.85
N VAL A 67 -8.13 2.35 32.70
CA VAL A 67 -7.47 3.44 31.96
C VAL A 67 -8.53 4.35 31.35
N PRO A 68 -8.52 5.67 31.64
CA PRO A 68 -9.50 6.59 31.09
C PRO A 68 -9.44 6.65 29.56
N VAL A 69 -10.61 6.66 28.92
CA VAL A 69 -10.71 6.71 27.44
C VAL A 69 -10.05 7.98 26.88
N GLY A 70 -9.43 7.83 25.72
CA GLY A 70 -8.75 8.90 24.99
C GLY A 70 -7.33 8.55 24.62
N ARG A 71 -6.54 9.56 24.26
CA ARG A 71 -5.13 9.38 23.92
C ARG A 71 -4.31 9.35 25.21
N ARG A 72 -3.41 8.35 25.30
CA ARG A 72 -2.59 8.08 26.49
C ARG A 72 -1.12 7.97 26.16
N THR A 73 -0.29 8.31 27.13
CA THR A 73 1.16 8.12 27.05
C THR A 73 1.57 6.99 27.99
N VAL A 74 2.23 5.97 27.42
CA VAL A 74 2.68 4.78 28.13
C VAL A 74 4.18 4.83 28.28
N LYS A 75 4.68 4.79 29.52
CA LYS A 75 6.10 4.61 29.84
C LYS A 75 6.36 3.16 30.25
N VAL A 76 7.43 2.58 29.68
CA VAL A 76 7.85 1.22 30.03
C VAL A 76 9.32 1.22 30.39
N SER A 77 9.67 0.55 31.48
CA SER A 77 11.06 0.42 31.94
C SER A 77 11.32 -0.97 32.52
N VAL A 78 12.52 -1.46 32.28
CA VAL A 78 13.07 -2.71 32.90
C VAL A 78 14.59 -2.62 32.93
N VAL A 79 15.18 -3.22 33.97
CA VAL A 79 16.66 -3.21 34.16
C VAL A 79 17.36 -3.86 32.98
N GLY A 80 18.42 -3.22 32.49
CA GLY A 80 19.18 -3.69 31.31
C GLY A 80 18.62 -3.28 29.95
N TYR A 81 17.51 -2.54 29.89
CA TYR A 81 16.88 -2.09 28.65
C TYR A 81 16.69 -0.57 28.61
N LYS A 82 16.61 0.00 27.42
CA LYS A 82 16.29 1.40 27.24
C LYS A 82 14.82 1.63 27.55
N ASP A 83 14.50 2.67 28.33
CA ASP A 83 13.11 3.07 28.58
C ASP A 83 12.39 3.39 27.27
N ALA A 84 11.15 2.91 27.15
CA ALA A 84 10.28 3.25 26.03
C ALA A 84 9.18 4.22 26.49
N LEU A 85 8.99 5.29 25.71
CA LEU A 85 7.88 6.23 25.85
C LEU A 85 7.02 6.16 24.59
N LEU A 86 5.80 5.65 24.73
CA LEU A 86 4.83 5.49 23.65
C LEU A 86 3.75 6.55 23.79
N ASN A 87 3.76 7.53 22.90
CA ASN A 87 2.80 8.60 22.88
C ASN A 87 1.57 8.22 22.04
N ASN A 88 0.43 8.85 22.31
CA ASN A 88 -0.79 8.76 21.50
C ASN A 88 -1.43 7.38 21.38
N ILE A 89 -1.29 6.55 22.39
CA ILE A 89 -2.01 5.28 22.46
C ILE A 89 -3.51 5.57 22.61
N ILE A 90 -4.30 5.14 21.64
CA ILE A 90 -5.75 5.34 21.65
C ILE A 90 -6.39 4.30 22.54
N VAL A 91 -7.16 4.77 23.51
CA VAL A 91 -8.00 3.95 24.38
C VAL A 91 -9.45 4.31 24.10
N ASP A 92 -10.17 3.44 23.41
CA ASP A 92 -11.58 3.60 23.06
C ASP A 92 -12.45 2.74 23.97
N ALA A 93 -13.68 3.15 24.24
CA ALA A 93 -14.57 2.46 25.18
C ALA A 93 -15.06 1.09 24.65
N GLY A 94 -15.30 0.99 23.34
CA GLY A 94 -15.87 -0.20 22.70
C GLY A 94 -14.89 -1.37 22.55
N ARG A 95 -13.56 -1.14 22.66
CA ARG A 95 -12.56 -2.17 22.43
C ARG A 95 -11.39 -2.07 23.40
N GLU A 96 -10.87 -3.22 23.88
CA GLU A 96 -9.61 -3.26 24.64
C GLU A 96 -8.44 -2.81 23.78
N THR A 97 -7.54 -2.02 24.36
CA THR A 97 -6.28 -1.67 23.71
C THR A 97 -5.25 -2.76 23.98
N ILE A 98 -4.89 -3.51 22.91
CA ILE A 98 -3.82 -4.53 22.98
C ILE A 98 -2.54 -3.90 22.46
N LEU A 99 -1.52 -3.77 23.29
CA LEU A 99 -0.27 -3.06 23.00
C LEU A 99 0.93 -3.93 23.39
N ASP A 100 1.49 -4.65 22.40
CA ASP A 100 2.76 -5.36 22.56
C ASP A 100 3.92 -4.38 22.38
N ILE A 101 4.86 -4.39 23.33
CA ILE A 101 5.95 -3.42 23.41
C ILE A 101 7.28 -4.12 23.32
N GLU A 102 8.11 -3.66 22.40
CA GLU A 102 9.43 -4.18 22.12
C GLU A 102 10.48 -3.22 22.73
N LEU A 103 11.34 -3.70 23.61
CA LEU A 103 12.41 -2.93 24.22
C LEU A 103 13.78 -3.32 23.65
N GLU A 104 14.61 -2.33 23.44
CA GLU A 104 16.01 -2.49 23.01
C GLU A 104 16.93 -2.61 24.21
N GLU A 105 17.82 -3.60 24.23
CA GLU A 105 18.80 -3.82 25.30
C GLU A 105 19.77 -2.64 25.40
N ALA A 106 20.08 -2.19 26.61
CA ALA A 106 21.05 -1.15 26.85
C ALA A 106 22.49 -1.68 26.64
N ILE A 107 23.35 -0.89 26.03
CA ILE A 107 24.74 -1.29 25.75
C ILE A 107 25.61 -1.25 27.02
N ASN A 108 25.31 -0.32 27.95
CA ASN A 108 26.01 -0.12 29.21
C ASN A 108 25.03 -0.18 30.37
N GLU A 109 25.29 -1.05 31.36
CA GLU A 109 24.46 -1.20 32.57
C GLU A 109 24.56 -0.02 33.55
N LEU A 110 25.60 0.80 33.46
CA LEU A 110 25.92 1.90 34.42
C LEU A 110 25.63 3.31 33.87
N ALA A 111 25.11 3.43 32.68
CA ALA A 111 24.76 4.77 32.15
C ALA A 111 23.50 5.28 32.87
N THR A 112 23.61 6.47 33.45
CA THR A 112 22.44 7.23 33.96
C THR A 112 21.29 7.09 32.98
N VAL A 113 20.16 6.56 33.44
CA VAL A 113 18.98 6.25 32.63
C VAL A 113 18.52 7.54 31.93
N THR A 114 19.05 7.79 30.76
CA THR A 114 18.55 8.86 29.90
C THR A 114 17.35 8.27 29.20
N VAL A 115 16.14 8.68 29.56
CA VAL A 115 14.89 8.30 28.90
C VAL A 115 15.02 8.70 27.42
N LYS A 116 15.49 7.78 26.60
CA LYS A 116 15.43 7.93 25.14
C LYS A 116 14.06 7.45 24.71
N ALA A 117 13.11 8.38 24.64
CA ALA A 117 11.84 8.10 23.99
C ALA A 117 12.14 7.51 22.60
N ARG A 118 11.55 6.35 22.27
CA ARG A 118 11.60 5.82 20.90
C ARG A 118 11.06 6.93 19.99
N ARG A 119 11.83 7.28 18.96
CA ARG A 119 11.41 8.32 18.02
C ARG A 119 10.18 7.79 17.29
N THR A 120 9.07 8.45 17.43
CA THR A 120 7.86 8.15 16.66
C THR A 120 8.21 8.27 15.16
N GLY A 121 7.79 7.32 14.36
CA GLY A 121 8.08 7.28 12.93
C GLY A 121 9.39 6.57 12.54
N ASP A 122 10.27 6.19 13.47
CA ASP A 122 11.41 5.32 13.14
C ASP A 122 10.90 3.91 12.78
N ALA A 123 11.48 3.29 11.75
CA ALA A 123 11.10 1.95 11.30
C ALA A 123 11.24 0.91 12.43
N ARG A 124 10.37 -0.10 12.39
CA ARG A 124 10.45 -1.24 13.30
C ARG A 124 11.60 -2.17 12.95
N ASN A 125 11.89 -2.28 11.65
CA ASN A 125 13.00 -3.06 11.15
C ASN A 125 14.32 -2.47 11.59
N GLU A 126 15.06 -3.19 12.38
CA GLU A 126 16.32 -2.74 12.97
C GLU A 126 17.47 -2.63 11.98
N MET A 127 17.38 -3.34 10.84
CA MET A 127 18.38 -3.25 9.76
C MET A 127 18.17 -2.01 8.88
N ALA A 128 17.02 -1.32 9.04
CA ALA A 128 16.70 -0.11 8.30
C ALA A 128 17.50 1.08 8.85
N ILE A 129 18.32 1.68 8.01
CA ILE A 129 19.19 2.79 8.37
C ILE A 129 18.61 4.13 7.91
N VAL A 130 18.06 4.17 6.70
CA VAL A 130 17.62 5.39 6.03
C VAL A 130 16.40 5.09 5.16
N SER A 131 15.68 6.11 4.72
CA SER A 131 14.54 5.99 3.79
C SER A 131 13.48 4.98 4.23
N ALA A 132 13.30 4.84 5.54
CA ALA A 132 12.32 3.95 6.13
C ALA A 132 11.47 4.71 7.16
N ARG A 133 10.19 4.39 7.21
CA ARG A 133 9.24 4.97 8.16
C ARG A 133 8.27 3.90 8.65
N GLN A 134 8.08 3.84 9.96
CA GLN A 134 6.93 3.16 10.53
C GLN A 134 5.68 3.99 10.28
N PHE A 135 4.61 3.38 9.82
CA PHE A 135 3.27 3.97 9.83
C PHE A 135 2.35 3.20 10.78
N THR A 136 1.43 3.92 11.38
CA THR A 136 0.46 3.38 12.30
C THR A 136 -0.90 3.24 11.62
N VAL A 137 -1.70 2.31 12.11
CA VAL A 137 -3.11 2.16 11.68
C VAL A 137 -3.89 3.47 11.89
N ASP A 138 -3.64 4.16 13.02
CA ASP A 138 -4.26 5.45 13.34
C ASP A 138 -3.92 6.54 12.31
N GLU A 139 -2.68 6.60 11.81
CA GLU A 139 -2.32 7.58 10.76
C GLU A 139 -3.07 7.31 9.47
N ALA A 140 -3.17 6.05 9.05
CA ALA A 140 -3.88 5.69 7.83
C ALA A 140 -5.39 6.01 7.90
N ASP A 141 -5.99 5.86 9.06
CA ASP A 141 -7.41 6.19 9.27
C ASP A 141 -7.66 7.70 9.44
N ARG A 142 -6.68 8.44 9.95
CA ARG A 142 -6.83 9.84 10.37
C ARG A 142 -6.49 10.85 9.28
N TYR A 143 -5.58 10.52 8.33
CA TYR A 143 -5.15 11.47 7.31
C TYR A 143 -6.26 11.73 6.29
N ALA A 144 -6.54 13.02 6.00
CA ALA A 144 -7.50 13.42 4.98
C ALA A 144 -7.07 12.88 3.59
N GLY A 145 -8.03 12.36 2.83
CA GLY A 145 -7.82 11.77 1.51
C GLY A 145 -7.16 10.39 1.50
N SER A 146 -6.82 9.79 2.66
CA SER A 146 -6.21 8.46 2.73
C SER A 146 -7.21 7.32 2.58
N ARG A 147 -8.49 7.57 2.82
CA ARG A 147 -9.59 6.60 2.70
C ARG A 147 -9.35 5.29 3.49
N GLY A 148 -8.49 5.32 4.52
CA GLY A 148 -8.10 4.14 5.28
C GLY A 148 -7.25 3.12 4.49
N GLU A 149 -6.52 3.54 3.47
CA GLU A 149 -5.69 2.70 2.62
C GLU A 149 -4.19 2.98 2.81
N PRO A 150 -3.34 1.94 3.01
CA PRO A 150 -1.89 2.12 3.24
C PRO A 150 -1.18 2.90 2.13
N ALA A 151 -1.48 2.62 0.85
CA ALA A 151 -0.82 3.30 -0.27
C ALA A 151 -1.21 4.79 -0.37
N ARG A 152 -2.51 5.12 -0.21
CA ARG A 152 -2.97 6.52 -0.19
C ARG A 152 -2.44 7.29 1.01
N MET A 153 -2.28 6.63 2.14
CA MET A 153 -1.62 7.22 3.31
C MET A 153 -0.13 7.48 3.01
N ALA A 154 0.58 6.52 2.40
CA ALA A 154 1.99 6.65 2.07
C ALA A 154 2.26 7.78 1.05
N SER A 155 1.29 8.15 0.20
CA SER A 155 1.42 9.28 -0.73
C SER A 155 1.60 10.64 -0.04
N ASN A 156 1.42 10.72 1.29
CA ASN A 156 1.73 11.91 2.08
C ASN A 156 3.20 12.03 2.48
N PHE A 157 3.99 10.97 2.31
CA PHE A 157 5.40 10.97 2.71
C PHE A 157 6.28 11.63 1.63
N ALA A 158 7.40 12.20 2.06
CA ALA A 158 8.36 12.78 1.13
C ALA A 158 8.86 11.71 0.14
N GLY A 159 9.06 12.11 -1.12
CA GLY A 159 9.46 11.20 -2.20
C GLY A 159 8.33 10.34 -2.76
N VAL A 160 7.10 10.47 -2.26
CA VAL A 160 5.97 9.64 -2.68
C VAL A 160 4.84 10.53 -3.21
N GLN A 161 4.26 10.14 -4.33
CA GLN A 161 3.09 10.80 -4.92
C GLN A 161 2.10 9.77 -5.45
N GLY A 162 0.81 10.11 -5.49
CA GLY A 162 -0.19 9.32 -6.19
C GLY A 162 0.01 9.42 -7.70
N ALA A 163 -0.26 8.35 -8.41
CA ALA A 163 -0.24 8.36 -9.88
C ALA A 163 -1.57 8.87 -10.46
N ASP A 164 -2.69 8.57 -9.80
CA ASP A 164 -4.04 8.82 -10.27
C ASP A 164 -4.99 8.82 -9.05
N ASP A 165 -6.01 9.68 -9.04
CA ASP A 165 -7.00 9.78 -7.95
C ASP A 165 -7.98 8.60 -7.91
N SER A 166 -8.26 7.98 -9.06
CA SER A 166 -9.14 6.81 -9.15
C SER A 166 -8.46 5.55 -8.65
N ARG A 167 -7.11 5.54 -8.55
CA ARG A 167 -6.27 4.41 -8.17
C ARG A 167 -5.40 4.75 -6.98
N ASN A 168 -4.87 3.76 -6.32
CA ASN A 168 -3.93 3.92 -5.20
C ASN A 168 -2.48 3.55 -5.55
N ASP A 169 -2.16 3.48 -6.85
CA ASP A 169 -0.77 3.36 -7.30
C ASP A 169 0.06 4.56 -6.81
N ILE A 170 1.24 4.26 -6.31
CA ILE A 170 2.17 5.29 -5.85
C ILE A 170 3.47 5.28 -6.65
N VAL A 171 3.92 6.47 -6.96
CA VAL A 171 5.21 6.76 -7.57
C VAL A 171 6.18 7.12 -6.46
N ILE A 172 7.30 6.42 -6.36
CA ILE A 172 8.32 6.65 -5.34
C ILE A 172 9.57 7.15 -6.04
N ARG A 173 10.00 8.41 -5.73
CA ARG A 173 11.21 9.01 -6.28
C ARG A 173 11.26 8.98 -7.82
N GLY A 174 10.10 9.13 -8.46
CA GLY A 174 9.97 9.09 -9.92
C GLY A 174 10.06 7.68 -10.55
N ASN A 175 10.14 6.62 -9.75
CA ASN A 175 10.08 5.25 -10.25
C ASN A 175 8.66 4.84 -10.62
N SER A 176 8.57 3.90 -11.57
CA SER A 176 7.32 3.21 -11.90
C SER A 176 6.68 2.59 -10.67
N PRO A 177 5.36 2.68 -10.49
CA PRO A 177 4.64 1.93 -9.47
C PRO A 177 4.89 0.42 -9.53
N GLY A 178 5.14 -0.16 -10.71
CA GLY A 178 5.51 -1.57 -10.88
C GLY A 178 6.77 -2.00 -10.13
N GLY A 179 7.59 -1.04 -9.66
CA GLY A 179 8.76 -1.29 -8.81
C GLY A 179 8.47 -1.44 -7.32
N VAL A 180 7.22 -1.27 -6.87
CA VAL A 180 6.82 -1.37 -5.47
C VAL A 180 6.56 -2.81 -5.07
N LEU A 181 7.14 -3.23 -3.94
CA LEU A 181 6.99 -4.56 -3.37
C LEU A 181 5.96 -4.54 -2.24
N TRP A 182 4.96 -5.42 -2.32
CA TRP A 182 4.04 -5.69 -1.23
C TRP A 182 4.44 -6.95 -0.48
N ARG A 183 4.67 -6.84 0.83
CA ARG A 183 4.95 -7.98 1.72
C ARG A 183 3.98 -8.02 2.89
N VAL A 184 3.50 -9.23 3.22
CA VAL A 184 2.67 -9.49 4.40
C VAL A 184 3.25 -10.69 5.14
N GLU A 185 3.49 -10.56 6.43
CA GLU A 185 4.06 -11.63 7.29
C GLU A 185 5.39 -12.21 6.79
N GLY A 186 6.16 -11.43 5.98
CA GLY A 186 7.45 -11.86 5.43
C GLY A 186 7.37 -12.49 4.04
N ILE A 187 6.17 -12.63 3.46
CA ILE A 187 5.93 -13.17 2.11
C ILE A 187 5.61 -12.02 1.15
N THR A 188 6.23 -12.04 -0.03
CA THR A 188 5.82 -11.18 -1.15
C THR A 188 4.46 -11.64 -1.66
N ILE A 189 3.53 -10.71 -1.79
CA ILE A 189 2.16 -10.98 -2.24
C ILE A 189 1.89 -10.35 -3.60
N PRO A 190 0.89 -10.83 -4.37
CA PRO A 190 0.39 -10.14 -5.55
C PRO A 190 -0.14 -8.75 -5.21
N ASN A 191 -0.52 -7.99 -6.23
CA ASN A 191 -1.19 -6.70 -6.07
C ASN A 191 -2.43 -6.82 -5.17
N PRO A 192 -2.45 -6.22 -3.95
CA PRO A 192 -3.53 -6.42 -2.97
C PRO A 192 -4.71 -5.47 -3.18
N ASN A 193 -5.11 -5.25 -4.42
CA ASN A 193 -6.16 -4.31 -4.76
C ASN A 193 -7.25 -4.95 -5.63
N HIS A 194 -8.47 -4.48 -5.48
CA HIS A 194 -9.57 -4.75 -6.39
C HIS A 194 -9.31 -4.10 -7.76
N PHE A 195 -9.81 -4.72 -8.82
CA PHE A 195 -9.64 -4.26 -10.21
C PHE A 195 -8.16 -4.13 -10.62
N ALA A 196 -7.31 -4.98 -10.07
CA ALA A 196 -5.89 -5.01 -10.40
C ALA A 196 -5.67 -5.49 -11.83
N ILE A 197 -4.80 -4.81 -12.57
CA ILE A 197 -4.41 -5.14 -13.94
C ILE A 197 -2.99 -5.74 -13.95
N PRO A 198 -2.66 -6.65 -14.87
CA PRO A 198 -1.32 -7.22 -14.95
C PRO A 198 -0.23 -6.14 -15.03
N GLY A 199 0.82 -6.28 -14.23
CA GLY A 199 1.96 -5.36 -14.21
C GLY A 199 1.73 -4.07 -13.42
N THR A 200 0.61 -3.91 -12.72
CA THR A 200 0.36 -2.79 -11.79
C THR A 200 0.48 -3.25 -10.34
N THR A 201 0.70 -2.31 -9.42
CA THR A 201 0.80 -2.57 -7.97
C THR A 201 -0.27 -1.84 -7.15
N GLY A 202 -1.15 -1.13 -7.81
CA GLY A 202 -2.30 -0.45 -7.21
C GLY A 202 -3.62 -0.80 -7.91
N GLY A 203 -4.67 -0.16 -7.49
CA GLY A 203 -6.04 -0.30 -7.99
C GLY A 203 -6.97 0.70 -7.34
N PRO A 204 -8.26 0.72 -7.67
CA PRO A 204 -9.23 1.66 -7.09
C PRO A 204 -9.41 1.52 -5.57
N VAL A 205 -9.41 0.29 -5.06
CA VAL A 205 -9.70 0.00 -3.64
C VAL A 205 -8.81 -1.13 -3.14
N SER A 206 -8.20 -0.94 -1.97
CA SER A 206 -7.37 -1.96 -1.34
C SER A 206 -8.22 -3.10 -0.75
N ILE A 207 -7.77 -4.36 -0.95
CA ILE A 207 -8.30 -5.55 -0.26
C ILE A 207 -7.80 -5.59 1.19
N ILE A 208 -6.57 -5.12 1.43
CA ILE A 208 -6.00 -5.06 2.78
C ILE A 208 -6.67 -3.94 3.57
N ARG A 209 -7.20 -4.28 4.74
CA ARG A 209 -7.89 -3.35 5.64
C ARG A 209 -6.99 -2.94 6.81
N ASN A 210 -6.97 -1.64 7.13
CA ASN A 210 -6.17 -1.11 8.23
C ASN A 210 -6.49 -1.76 9.58
N ASN A 211 -7.75 -2.08 9.85
CA ASN A 211 -8.19 -2.69 11.11
C ASN A 211 -7.68 -4.13 11.32
N THR A 212 -7.13 -4.76 10.27
CA THR A 212 -6.47 -6.07 10.34
C THR A 212 -4.96 -5.97 10.49
N LEU A 213 -4.39 -4.78 10.33
CA LEU A 213 -2.96 -4.52 10.43
C LEU A 213 -2.54 -4.10 11.83
N THR A 214 -1.26 -4.28 12.13
CA THR A 214 -0.55 -3.58 13.19
C THR A 214 0.43 -2.58 12.57
N ASN A 215 1.14 -1.81 13.39
CA ASN A 215 2.16 -0.89 12.90
C ASN A 215 3.14 -1.61 11.97
N SER A 216 3.33 -1.07 10.79
CA SER A 216 4.04 -1.66 9.66
C SER A 216 5.11 -0.70 9.17
N ASP A 217 6.05 -1.19 8.36
CA ASP A 217 7.13 -0.36 7.82
C ASP A 217 6.93 -0.09 6.32
N PHE A 218 7.33 1.10 5.91
CA PHE A 218 7.38 1.51 4.52
C PHE A 218 8.76 2.05 4.18
N PHE A 219 9.32 1.62 3.04
CA PHE A 219 10.65 1.96 2.58
C PHE A 219 10.59 2.65 1.22
N THR A 220 11.36 3.73 1.06
CA THR A 220 11.44 4.49 -0.19
C THR A 220 12.78 4.36 -0.91
N GLY A 221 13.70 3.55 -0.41
CA GLY A 221 15.00 3.30 -1.05
C GLY A 221 16.02 2.72 -0.07
N ALA A 222 17.13 2.22 -0.61
CA ALA A 222 18.24 1.62 0.14
C ALA A 222 17.77 0.66 1.26
N PHE A 223 16.77 -0.18 0.94
CA PHE A 223 16.15 -1.08 1.91
C PHE A 223 17.05 -2.27 2.26
N PRO A 224 16.89 -2.89 3.46
CA PRO A 224 17.68 -4.01 3.96
C PRO A 224 17.73 -5.22 3.01
N ALA A 225 18.74 -6.09 3.17
CA ALA A 225 19.01 -7.22 2.30
C ALA A 225 17.89 -8.29 2.27
N GLU A 226 17.03 -8.34 3.28
CA GLU A 226 15.87 -9.23 3.30
C GLU A 226 14.78 -8.88 2.27
N PHE A 227 14.85 -7.69 1.65
CA PHE A 227 13.90 -7.23 0.65
C PHE A 227 14.56 -7.30 -0.74
N GLY A 228 14.36 -8.40 -1.43
CA GLY A 228 14.70 -8.58 -2.84
C GLY A 228 13.48 -8.33 -3.74
N ASN A 229 13.69 -8.39 -5.06
CA ASN A 229 12.66 -8.26 -6.08
C ASN A 229 11.86 -6.95 -6.05
N GLY A 230 12.51 -5.84 -5.73
CA GLY A 230 11.90 -4.51 -5.73
C GLY A 230 12.93 -3.41 -5.93
N ILE A 231 12.60 -2.39 -6.73
CA ILE A 231 13.51 -1.28 -7.08
C ILE A 231 12.98 0.11 -6.73
N ALA A 232 11.69 0.26 -6.39
CA ALA A 232 11.10 1.55 -6.04
C ALA A 232 10.89 1.69 -4.52
N GLY A 233 10.19 0.77 -3.90
CA GLY A 233 9.92 0.78 -2.47
C GLY A 233 9.27 -0.48 -1.97
N VAL A 234 9.07 -0.56 -0.64
CA VAL A 234 8.55 -1.77 0.01
C VAL A 234 7.50 -1.40 1.07
N PHE A 235 6.34 -2.05 1.00
CA PHE A 235 5.41 -2.17 2.12
C PHE A 235 5.68 -3.49 2.85
N ASP A 236 6.17 -3.43 4.10
CA ASP A 236 6.31 -4.60 4.98
C ASP A 236 5.18 -4.59 6.02
N LEU A 237 4.07 -5.22 5.65
CA LEU A 237 2.83 -5.20 6.42
C LEU A 237 2.78 -6.38 7.39
N LYS A 238 2.20 -6.12 8.57
CA LYS A 238 2.03 -7.13 9.62
C LYS A 238 0.58 -7.17 10.08
N LEU A 239 0.03 -8.38 10.14
CA LEU A 239 -1.33 -8.61 10.60
C LEU A 239 -1.38 -8.61 12.13
N ARG A 240 -2.44 -8.04 12.71
CA ARG A 240 -2.67 -8.10 14.16
C ARG A 240 -3.42 -9.37 14.56
N ASN A 241 -3.19 -9.83 15.75
CA ASN A 241 -3.97 -10.91 16.33
C ASN A 241 -5.34 -10.39 16.82
N GLY A 242 -6.33 -11.27 16.89
CA GLY A 242 -7.60 -11.00 17.56
C GLY A 242 -7.45 -10.97 19.08
N ASN A 243 -8.46 -10.44 19.76
CA ASN A 243 -8.53 -10.42 21.22
C ASN A 243 -8.65 -11.87 21.77
N ASN A 244 -7.69 -12.30 22.60
CA ASN A 244 -7.69 -13.66 23.16
C ASN A 244 -8.44 -13.81 24.50
N GLU A 245 -9.16 -12.75 24.93
CA GLU A 245 -9.88 -12.78 26.22
C GLU A 245 -11.35 -12.41 26.10
N LYS A 246 -11.70 -11.46 25.19
CA LYS A 246 -13.04 -10.97 25.01
C LYS A 246 -13.47 -11.04 23.55
N HIS A 247 -14.71 -11.35 23.30
CA HIS A 247 -15.31 -11.14 21.99
C HIS A 247 -15.58 -9.66 21.76
N GLN A 248 -15.17 -9.16 20.63
CA GLN A 248 -15.38 -7.78 20.20
C GLN A 248 -15.87 -7.76 18.76
N ARG A 249 -16.66 -6.79 18.43
CA ARG A 249 -17.30 -6.67 17.12
C ARG A 249 -17.19 -5.24 16.64
N SER A 250 -17.10 -5.09 15.32
CA SER A 250 -17.18 -3.80 14.65
C SER A 250 -18.07 -3.94 13.43
N LEU A 251 -18.97 -3.00 13.24
CA LEU A 251 -19.78 -2.86 12.04
C LEU A 251 -19.54 -1.47 11.47
N GLN A 252 -19.32 -1.41 10.17
CA GLN A 252 -19.14 -0.16 9.44
C GLN A 252 -20.03 -0.16 8.20
N PHE A 253 -20.76 0.91 7.99
CA PHE A 253 -21.50 1.20 6.76
C PHE A 253 -20.97 2.50 6.16
N GLY A 254 -20.64 2.51 4.88
CA GLY A 254 -20.11 3.71 4.26
C GLY A 254 -19.95 3.60 2.74
N PHE A 255 -19.41 4.64 2.14
CA PHE A 255 -19.24 4.75 0.70
C PHE A 255 -18.42 3.59 0.09
N LEU A 256 -17.36 3.16 0.77
CA LEU A 256 -16.49 2.05 0.30
C LEU A 256 -17.00 0.66 0.70
N GLY A 257 -18.25 0.54 1.14
CA GLY A 257 -18.87 -0.75 1.45
C GLY A 257 -19.37 -0.88 2.88
N THR A 258 -20.05 -1.97 3.11
CA THR A 258 -20.47 -2.43 4.44
C THR A 258 -19.48 -3.48 4.92
N GLU A 259 -18.92 -3.28 6.11
CA GLU A 259 -17.87 -4.13 6.68
C GLU A 259 -18.26 -4.63 8.07
N GLY A 260 -18.04 -5.92 8.30
CA GLY A 260 -18.13 -6.56 9.61
C GLY A 260 -16.76 -7.05 10.07
N LEU A 261 -16.43 -6.85 11.34
CA LEU A 261 -15.26 -7.44 11.99
C LEU A 261 -15.70 -8.16 13.25
N LEU A 262 -15.24 -9.39 13.40
CA LEU A 262 -15.44 -10.22 14.57
C LEU A 262 -14.09 -10.70 15.09
N GLU A 263 -13.85 -10.56 16.38
CA GLU A 263 -12.65 -11.08 17.02
C GLU A 263 -12.94 -11.59 18.43
N GLY A 264 -12.15 -12.55 18.88
CA GLY A 264 -12.33 -13.09 20.21
C GLY A 264 -11.43 -14.30 20.51
N PRO A 265 -11.53 -14.85 21.72
CA PRO A 265 -10.84 -16.08 22.09
C PRO A 265 -11.42 -17.30 21.38
N LEU A 266 -10.55 -18.13 20.78
CA LEU A 266 -10.88 -19.53 20.47
C LEU A 266 -10.81 -20.38 21.74
N SER A 267 -9.79 -20.12 22.57
CA SER A 267 -9.65 -20.70 23.90
C SER A 267 -8.93 -19.71 24.83
N LYS A 268 -9.63 -19.21 25.83
CA LYS A 268 -9.03 -18.33 26.85
C LYS A 268 -7.90 -19.02 27.61
N LYS A 269 -8.05 -20.33 27.94
CA LYS A 269 -7.05 -21.12 28.63
C LYS A 269 -5.76 -21.27 27.82
N ALA A 270 -5.87 -21.52 26.54
CA ALA A 270 -4.73 -21.62 25.63
C ALA A 270 -4.19 -20.23 25.19
N GLY A 271 -4.97 -19.16 25.35
CA GLY A 271 -4.64 -17.81 24.87
C GLY A 271 -4.75 -17.67 23.37
N SER A 272 -5.47 -18.60 22.69
CA SER A 272 -5.71 -18.55 21.25
C SER A 272 -6.83 -17.60 20.88
N SER A 273 -6.74 -17.01 19.70
CA SER A 273 -7.70 -16.01 19.25
C SER A 273 -8.00 -16.12 17.76
N TYR A 274 -9.13 -15.57 17.38
CA TYR A 274 -9.53 -15.35 15.99
C TYR A 274 -9.78 -13.88 15.73
N LEU A 275 -9.59 -13.49 14.47
CA LEU A 275 -10.02 -12.25 13.87
C LEU A 275 -10.53 -12.57 12.48
N VAL A 276 -11.73 -12.09 12.13
CA VAL A 276 -12.35 -12.28 10.81
C VAL A 276 -12.98 -10.96 10.38
N THR A 277 -12.79 -10.61 9.13
CA THR A 277 -13.46 -9.45 8.50
C THR A 277 -14.12 -9.89 7.20
N TYR A 278 -15.21 -9.23 6.87
CA TYR A 278 -15.86 -9.32 5.57
C TYR A 278 -16.37 -7.96 5.17
N ARG A 279 -16.15 -7.57 3.91
CA ARG A 279 -16.67 -6.35 3.31
C ARG A 279 -17.37 -6.65 1.99
N TYR A 280 -18.49 -5.97 1.79
CA TYR A 280 -19.27 -5.98 0.55
C TYR A 280 -19.46 -4.54 0.06
N ALA A 281 -19.15 -4.29 -1.21
CA ALA A 281 -19.37 -2.99 -1.83
C ALA A 281 -20.85 -2.73 -2.07
N ASN A 282 -21.30 -1.55 -1.66
CA ASN A 282 -22.69 -1.11 -1.84
C ASN A 282 -22.79 0.14 -2.72
N LEU A 283 -21.85 0.32 -3.66
CA LEU A 283 -21.79 1.48 -4.57
C LEU A 283 -23.07 1.62 -5.42
N TRP A 284 -23.71 0.51 -5.80
CA TRP A 284 -24.98 0.51 -6.49
C TRP A 284 -26.10 1.27 -5.75
N LEU A 285 -26.04 1.26 -4.41
CA LEU A 285 -27.03 1.96 -3.58
C LEU A 285 -26.85 3.49 -3.72
N PHE A 286 -25.61 3.94 -3.75
CA PHE A 286 -25.27 5.37 -3.89
C PHE A 286 -25.52 5.86 -5.31
N SER A 287 -25.21 5.06 -6.34
CA SER A 287 -25.55 5.35 -7.72
C SER A 287 -27.07 5.52 -7.91
N LYS A 288 -27.88 4.61 -7.36
CA LYS A 288 -29.36 4.74 -7.37
C LYS A 288 -29.87 5.97 -6.60
N ALA A 289 -29.13 6.44 -5.61
CA ALA A 289 -29.45 7.67 -4.88
C ALA A 289 -28.98 8.94 -5.62
N GLY A 290 -28.44 8.84 -6.85
CA GLY A 290 -27.99 9.97 -7.66
C GLY A 290 -26.64 10.52 -7.22
N ILE A 291 -25.86 9.79 -6.40
CA ILE A 291 -24.50 10.19 -6.02
C ILE A 291 -23.55 9.73 -7.12
N ASP A 292 -22.84 10.69 -7.72
CA ASP A 292 -21.81 10.38 -8.71
C ASP A 292 -20.66 9.59 -8.05
N ILE A 293 -20.45 8.38 -8.52
CA ILE A 293 -19.40 7.47 -8.05
C ILE A 293 -18.13 7.53 -8.91
N GLY A 294 -18.09 8.46 -9.88
CA GLY A 294 -16.94 8.69 -10.78
C GLY A 294 -16.93 7.79 -12.02
N THR A 295 -17.93 6.93 -12.21
CA THR A 295 -18.13 6.10 -13.40
C THR A 295 -19.60 5.73 -13.55
N GLN A 296 -20.09 5.60 -14.78
CA GLN A 296 -21.44 5.09 -15.06
C GLN A 296 -21.53 3.58 -14.85
N ALA A 297 -20.45 2.85 -15.09
CA ALA A 297 -20.36 1.45 -14.71
C ALA A 297 -20.26 1.32 -13.18
N VAL A 298 -21.17 0.57 -12.57
CA VAL A 298 -21.19 0.37 -11.11
C VAL A 298 -20.29 -0.80 -10.74
N PRO A 299 -19.08 -0.53 -10.19
CA PRO A 299 -18.18 -1.59 -9.81
C PRO A 299 -18.73 -2.35 -8.59
N SER A 300 -18.61 -3.65 -8.62
CA SER A 300 -18.94 -4.53 -7.51
C SER A 300 -17.68 -5.20 -6.98
N TYR A 301 -17.52 -5.27 -5.66
CA TYR A 301 -16.43 -5.99 -5.04
C TYR A 301 -16.80 -6.50 -3.65
N GLN A 302 -16.10 -7.54 -3.25
CA GLN A 302 -16.15 -8.08 -1.91
C GLN A 302 -14.80 -8.64 -1.50
N ASP A 303 -14.50 -8.58 -0.22
CA ASP A 303 -13.27 -9.11 0.35
C ASP A 303 -13.49 -9.66 1.76
N ALA A 304 -12.61 -10.58 2.11
CA ALA A 304 -12.58 -11.17 3.45
C ALA A 304 -11.13 -11.30 3.92
N SER A 305 -10.94 -11.27 5.22
CA SER A 305 -9.67 -11.64 5.84
C SER A 305 -9.88 -12.37 7.15
N PHE A 306 -8.92 -13.21 7.50
CA PHE A 306 -8.93 -13.93 8.77
C PHE A 306 -7.52 -14.07 9.34
N ARG A 307 -7.45 -14.18 10.68
CA ARG A 307 -6.25 -14.57 11.40
C ARG A 307 -6.62 -15.41 12.64
N LEU A 308 -6.09 -16.62 12.71
CA LEU A 308 -6.20 -17.52 13.84
C LEU A 308 -4.82 -17.61 14.49
N HIS A 309 -4.73 -17.34 15.78
CA HIS A 309 -3.47 -17.30 16.51
C HIS A 309 -3.47 -18.35 17.62
N PHE A 310 -2.43 -19.17 17.67
CA PHE A 310 -2.27 -20.28 18.60
C PHE A 310 -0.90 -20.22 19.28
N PRO A 311 -0.83 -19.80 20.56
CA PRO A 311 0.35 -20.05 21.38
C PRO A 311 0.53 -21.57 21.59
N VAL A 312 1.72 -22.07 21.27
CA VAL A 312 2.03 -23.50 21.39
C VAL A 312 2.84 -23.73 22.66
N LYS A 313 2.50 -24.80 23.41
CA LYS A 313 3.25 -25.23 24.59
C LYS A 313 3.71 -26.66 24.40
N THR A 314 4.88 -26.97 24.96
CA THR A 314 5.33 -28.38 25.10
C THR A 314 4.42 -29.15 26.05
N ARG A 315 4.52 -30.47 26.07
CA ARG A 315 3.84 -31.32 27.05
C ARG A 315 4.15 -30.93 28.51
N THR A 316 5.34 -30.36 28.75
CA THR A 316 5.77 -29.85 30.06
C THR A 316 5.33 -28.42 30.37
N GLY A 317 4.50 -27.81 29.49
CA GLY A 317 3.98 -26.44 29.66
C GLY A 317 4.92 -25.32 29.27
N LYS A 318 6.14 -25.60 28.76
CA LYS A 318 7.09 -24.58 28.29
C LYS A 318 6.63 -23.98 26.95
N ASP A 319 6.98 -22.72 26.71
CA ASP A 319 6.70 -22.03 25.43
C ASP A 319 7.38 -22.75 24.26
N ALA A 320 6.60 -23.24 23.33
CA ALA A 320 7.05 -23.89 22.11
C ALA A 320 6.89 -22.99 20.86
N GLY A 321 6.55 -21.72 21.04
CA GLY A 321 6.37 -20.74 19.97
C GLY A 321 4.91 -20.41 19.71
N ARG A 322 4.66 -19.82 18.58
CA ARG A 322 3.33 -19.36 18.15
C ARG A 322 3.09 -19.74 16.71
N ILE A 323 1.90 -20.24 16.42
CA ILE A 323 1.42 -20.50 15.07
C ILE A 323 0.31 -19.53 14.77
N ALA A 324 0.35 -18.94 13.60
CA ALA A 324 -0.75 -18.14 13.08
C ALA A 324 -1.15 -18.66 11.70
N LEU A 325 -2.42 -19.03 11.54
CA LEU A 325 -3.05 -19.25 10.24
C LEU A 325 -3.74 -17.95 9.83
N TRP A 326 -3.48 -17.46 8.63
CA TRP A 326 -4.00 -16.19 8.17
C TRP A 326 -4.29 -16.20 6.69
N GLY A 327 -5.15 -15.30 6.26
CA GLY A 327 -5.43 -15.11 4.84
C GLY A 327 -6.31 -13.90 4.61
N PHE A 328 -6.30 -13.44 3.38
CA PHE A 328 -7.19 -12.42 2.86
C PHE A 328 -7.33 -12.59 1.36
N GLY A 329 -8.41 -12.07 0.82
CA GLY A 329 -8.65 -12.08 -0.60
C GLY A 329 -9.94 -11.38 -0.95
N GLY A 330 -10.12 -11.10 -2.22
CA GLY A 330 -11.30 -10.44 -2.73
C GLY A 330 -11.51 -10.68 -4.21
N THR A 331 -12.73 -10.49 -4.64
CA THR A 331 -13.14 -10.49 -6.04
C THR A 331 -13.80 -9.18 -6.39
N SER A 332 -13.62 -8.74 -7.61
CA SER A 332 -14.20 -7.51 -8.15
C SER A 332 -14.60 -7.67 -9.59
N THR A 333 -15.74 -7.10 -9.95
CA THR A 333 -16.30 -7.14 -11.31
C THR A 333 -16.79 -5.76 -11.70
N ILE A 334 -16.50 -5.36 -12.93
CA ILE A 334 -17.01 -4.16 -13.56
C ILE A 334 -17.39 -4.44 -15.00
N ASP A 335 -18.61 -4.07 -15.35
CA ASP A 335 -19.17 -4.21 -16.69
C ASP A 335 -19.43 -2.81 -17.25
N ILE A 336 -18.77 -2.46 -18.36
CA ILE A 336 -18.95 -1.20 -19.06
C ILE A 336 -19.79 -1.53 -20.29
N LEU A 337 -21.11 -1.34 -20.18
CA LEU A 337 -22.08 -1.75 -21.19
C LEU A 337 -22.53 -0.54 -21.99
N ILE A 338 -21.79 -0.20 -23.04
CA ILE A 338 -22.16 0.90 -23.98
C ILE A 338 -23.54 0.61 -24.63
N SER A 339 -23.86 -0.66 -24.82
CA SER A 339 -25.17 -1.07 -25.37
C SER A 339 -26.36 -0.73 -24.47
N GLU A 340 -26.13 -0.50 -23.17
CA GLU A 340 -27.18 -0.24 -22.19
C GLU A 340 -27.17 1.20 -21.65
N GLN A 341 -26.11 1.97 -21.96
CA GLN A 341 -25.93 3.34 -21.48
C GLN A 341 -26.54 4.38 -22.41
N GLU A 342 -26.83 5.55 -21.88
CA GLU A 342 -27.20 6.71 -22.69
C GLU A 342 -25.99 7.25 -23.44
N VAL A 343 -26.19 7.77 -24.64
CA VAL A 343 -25.12 8.32 -25.48
C VAL A 343 -24.42 9.49 -24.82
N SER A 344 -25.10 10.21 -23.94
CA SER A 344 -24.54 11.29 -23.10
C SER A 344 -23.62 10.80 -21.99
N ASP A 345 -23.73 9.52 -21.60
CA ASP A 345 -22.95 8.95 -20.53
C ASP A 345 -21.50 8.78 -20.95
N ARG A 346 -20.62 8.95 -19.98
CA ARG A 346 -19.18 8.87 -20.22
C ARG A 346 -18.55 7.81 -19.34
N ASN A 347 -17.72 6.99 -19.97
CA ASN A 347 -16.83 6.10 -19.26
C ASN A 347 -15.39 6.44 -19.60
N ILE A 348 -14.61 6.87 -18.60
CA ILE A 348 -13.20 7.24 -18.77
C ILE A 348 -12.38 6.06 -19.33
N PHE A 349 -12.77 4.82 -19.00
CA PHE A 349 -12.07 3.60 -19.39
C PHE A 349 -12.82 2.78 -20.45
N GLY A 350 -13.99 3.25 -20.89
CA GLY A 350 -14.82 2.58 -21.89
C GLY A 350 -14.46 3.01 -23.32
N GLN A 351 -14.59 2.08 -24.25
CA GLN A 351 -14.54 2.34 -25.69
C GLN A 351 -15.95 2.30 -26.25
N ASN A 352 -16.35 3.34 -26.98
CA ASN A 352 -17.74 3.55 -27.41
C ASN A 352 -18.24 2.54 -28.45
N ASP A 353 -17.39 1.65 -28.94
CA ASP A 353 -17.72 0.66 -29.97
C ASP A 353 -17.91 -0.75 -29.38
N ARG A 354 -17.84 -0.91 -28.05
CA ARG A 354 -17.90 -2.25 -27.42
C ARG A 354 -18.43 -2.25 -26.02
N ASP A 355 -19.00 -3.38 -25.63
CA ASP A 355 -19.19 -3.74 -24.24
C ASP A 355 -17.93 -4.39 -23.69
N GLN A 356 -17.60 -4.10 -22.43
CA GLN A 356 -16.40 -4.58 -21.76
C GLN A 356 -16.78 -5.22 -20.42
N TYR A 357 -16.31 -6.43 -20.18
CA TYR A 357 -16.51 -7.19 -18.94
C TYR A 357 -15.15 -7.45 -18.33
N TYR A 358 -15.01 -7.19 -17.04
CA TYR A 358 -13.76 -7.41 -16.34
C TYR A 358 -13.99 -7.94 -14.93
N THR A 359 -13.33 -9.06 -14.61
CA THR A 359 -13.30 -9.65 -13.28
C THR A 359 -11.85 -9.84 -12.82
N SER A 360 -11.59 -9.48 -11.57
CA SER A 360 -10.29 -9.70 -10.93
C SER A 360 -10.49 -10.35 -9.57
N THR A 361 -9.76 -11.44 -9.32
CA THR A 361 -9.77 -12.15 -8.03
C THR A 361 -8.34 -12.31 -7.54
N MET A 362 -8.10 -11.94 -6.29
CA MET A 362 -6.82 -12.11 -5.61
C MET A 362 -7.02 -12.79 -4.26
N PHE A 363 -6.15 -13.71 -3.91
CA PHE A 363 -6.13 -14.32 -2.58
C PHE A 363 -4.71 -14.60 -2.10
N VAL A 364 -4.53 -14.59 -0.81
CA VAL A 364 -3.33 -15.04 -0.09
C VAL A 364 -3.77 -15.78 1.16
N THR A 365 -3.18 -16.92 1.41
CA THR A 365 -3.33 -17.65 2.67
C THR A 365 -2.00 -18.20 3.12
N GLY A 366 -1.75 -18.23 4.42
CA GLY A 366 -0.46 -18.70 4.92
C GLY A 366 -0.50 -19.14 6.37
N ILE A 367 0.55 -19.85 6.75
CA ILE A 367 0.85 -20.25 8.11
C ILE A 367 2.20 -19.67 8.49
N THR A 368 2.24 -19.00 9.64
CA THR A 368 3.48 -18.45 10.21
C THR A 368 3.76 -19.13 11.54
N TYR A 369 4.99 -19.59 11.70
CA TYR A 369 5.52 -20.06 12.96
C TYR A 369 6.62 -19.11 13.42
N ASP A 370 6.53 -18.63 14.66
CA ASP A 370 7.58 -17.83 15.26
C ASP A 370 7.90 -18.28 16.69
N LYS A 371 9.19 -18.26 17.01
CA LYS A 371 9.70 -18.73 18.30
C LYS A 371 10.97 -18.00 18.71
N ALA A 372 10.98 -17.50 19.94
CA ALA A 372 12.22 -17.19 20.64
C ALA A 372 12.88 -18.52 21.07
N LEU A 373 13.94 -18.93 20.36
CA LEU A 373 14.66 -20.18 20.67
C LEU A 373 15.38 -20.08 22.03
N ASN A 374 15.91 -18.90 22.34
CA ASN A 374 16.53 -18.51 23.59
C ASN A 374 16.51 -16.97 23.71
N ARG A 375 17.20 -16.42 24.73
CA ARG A 375 17.28 -14.97 24.95
C ARG A 375 17.98 -14.19 23.85
N LYS A 376 18.68 -14.86 22.91
CA LYS A 376 19.48 -14.24 21.86
C LYS A 376 18.99 -14.55 20.45
N THR A 377 18.16 -15.58 20.28
CA THR A 377 17.84 -16.12 18.96
C THR A 377 16.35 -16.21 18.74
N PHE A 378 15.88 -15.63 17.66
CA PHE A 378 14.49 -15.71 17.18
C PHE A 378 14.42 -16.35 15.81
N LEU A 379 13.50 -17.30 15.64
CA LEU A 379 13.17 -17.96 14.38
C LEU A 379 11.79 -17.53 13.94
N LYS A 380 11.65 -17.16 12.67
CA LYS A 380 10.37 -16.99 12.00
C LYS A 380 10.37 -17.80 10.70
N ALA A 381 9.32 -18.58 10.48
CA ALA A 381 9.08 -19.33 9.26
C ALA A 381 7.64 -19.07 8.78
N THR A 382 7.46 -18.86 7.49
CA THR A 382 6.15 -18.65 6.89
C THR A 382 6.05 -19.47 5.61
N LEU A 383 4.94 -20.18 5.43
CA LEU A 383 4.52 -20.83 4.20
C LEU A 383 3.22 -20.20 3.75
N ALA A 384 3.08 -19.92 2.48
CA ALA A 384 1.87 -19.31 1.95
C ALA A 384 1.58 -19.76 0.51
N ALA A 385 0.31 -19.70 0.15
CA ALA A 385 -0.18 -19.79 -1.21
C ALA A 385 -0.88 -18.50 -1.58
N SER A 386 -0.70 -18.03 -2.80
CA SER A 386 -1.37 -16.85 -3.32
C SER A 386 -1.77 -17.05 -4.77
N GLY A 387 -2.79 -16.34 -5.21
CA GLY A 387 -3.22 -16.33 -6.60
C GLY A 387 -3.79 -14.99 -7.00
N ASN A 388 -3.61 -14.66 -8.27
CA ASN A 388 -4.19 -13.51 -8.94
C ASN A 388 -4.78 -14.00 -10.26
N VAL A 389 -6.11 -13.84 -10.42
CA VAL A 389 -6.84 -14.25 -11.62
C VAL A 389 -7.50 -13.01 -12.20
N GLN A 390 -7.30 -12.80 -13.49
CA GLN A 390 -7.90 -11.70 -14.23
C GLN A 390 -8.56 -12.25 -15.48
N ASP A 391 -9.82 -11.93 -15.65
CA ASP A 391 -10.69 -12.39 -16.72
C ASP A 391 -11.31 -11.16 -17.39
N ALA A 392 -11.22 -11.07 -18.71
CA ALA A 392 -11.94 -10.05 -19.46
C ALA A 392 -12.39 -10.51 -20.83
N SER A 393 -13.55 -10.01 -21.22
CA SER A 393 -14.07 -10.16 -22.57
C SER A 393 -14.63 -8.85 -23.08
N HIS A 394 -14.54 -8.65 -24.38
CA HIS A 394 -15.14 -7.49 -25.06
C HIS A 394 -16.01 -7.96 -26.19
N ASP A 395 -17.20 -7.34 -26.31
CA ASP A 395 -18.12 -7.52 -27.44
C ASP A 395 -18.18 -6.26 -28.28
N TYR A 396 -17.74 -6.34 -29.52
CA TYR A 396 -17.89 -5.25 -30.50
C TYR A 396 -19.36 -5.03 -30.82
N LEU A 397 -19.78 -3.76 -30.89
CA LEU A 397 -21.16 -3.36 -31.17
C LEU A 397 -21.30 -2.93 -32.63
N PHE A 398 -22.08 -3.67 -33.42
CA PHE A 398 -22.50 -3.21 -34.71
C PHE A 398 -23.61 -2.17 -34.51
N ILE A 399 -23.20 -0.90 -34.41
CA ILE A 399 -24.12 0.23 -34.27
C ILE A 399 -24.73 0.53 -35.63
N ARG A 400 -26.07 0.55 -35.71
CA ARG A 400 -26.77 0.92 -36.92
C ARG A 400 -26.55 2.39 -37.29
N ASN A 401 -26.26 2.69 -38.54
CA ASN A 401 -26.19 4.03 -39.04
C ASN A 401 -27.54 4.49 -39.59
N GLY A 402 -27.86 5.77 -39.35
CA GLY A 402 -28.99 6.44 -40.00
C GLY A 402 -28.70 6.77 -41.46
N ALA A 403 -29.67 7.33 -42.13
CA ALA A 403 -29.57 7.74 -43.55
C ALA A 403 -28.49 8.82 -43.79
N ASP A 404 -28.08 9.53 -42.73
CA ASP A 404 -27.01 10.54 -42.74
C ASP A 404 -25.62 9.95 -42.54
N GLY A 405 -25.49 8.62 -42.42
CA GLY A 405 -24.25 7.90 -42.15
C GLY A 405 -23.77 7.96 -40.70
N LYS A 406 -24.50 8.62 -39.80
CA LYS A 406 -24.15 8.72 -38.35
C LYS A 406 -24.82 7.59 -37.56
N PRO A 407 -24.25 7.22 -36.38
CA PRO A 407 -24.88 6.29 -35.48
C PRO A 407 -26.31 6.64 -35.15
N LEU A 408 -27.23 5.67 -35.37
CA LEU A 408 -28.66 5.84 -35.08
C LEU A 408 -28.87 5.79 -33.57
N VAL A 409 -29.49 6.85 -33.04
CA VAL A 409 -29.81 6.98 -31.62
C VAL A 409 -31.33 6.97 -31.45
N GLN A 410 -31.84 6.09 -30.61
CA GLN A 410 -33.25 6.03 -30.20
C GLN A 410 -33.33 5.99 -28.67
N ASN A 411 -34.20 6.80 -28.09
CA ASN A 411 -34.32 6.93 -26.61
C ASN A 411 -32.96 7.21 -25.91
N ASN A 412 -32.16 8.08 -26.52
CA ASN A 412 -30.81 8.44 -26.06
C ASN A 412 -29.82 7.26 -25.98
N ARG A 413 -30.05 6.16 -26.70
CA ARG A 413 -29.17 4.98 -26.79
C ARG A 413 -28.86 4.62 -28.22
N TYR A 414 -27.70 4.02 -28.47
CA TYR A 414 -27.35 3.49 -29.77
C TYR A 414 -28.24 2.32 -30.15
N VAL A 415 -28.66 2.28 -31.43
CA VAL A 415 -29.35 1.09 -31.98
C VAL A 415 -28.29 0.09 -32.41
N ILE A 416 -28.32 -1.07 -31.81
CA ILE A 416 -27.33 -2.12 -32.01
C ILE A 416 -27.96 -3.27 -32.76
N ASP A 417 -27.35 -3.63 -33.89
CA ASP A 417 -27.82 -4.75 -34.72
C ASP A 417 -27.29 -6.09 -34.26
N GLN A 418 -26.01 -6.11 -33.80
CA GLN A 418 -25.34 -7.33 -33.40
C GLN A 418 -24.20 -7.04 -32.41
N LYS A 419 -23.94 -7.99 -31.49
CA LYS A 419 -22.74 -8.02 -30.66
C LYS A 419 -21.84 -9.15 -31.11
N VAL A 420 -20.54 -8.90 -31.19
CA VAL A 420 -19.57 -9.89 -31.63
C VAL A 420 -18.37 -9.91 -30.69
N PRO A 421 -18.04 -11.06 -30.07
CA PRO A 421 -16.87 -11.16 -29.19
C PRO A 421 -15.60 -10.80 -29.96
N ILE A 422 -14.76 -9.93 -29.39
CA ILE A 422 -13.49 -9.47 -29.99
C ILE A 422 -12.29 -9.60 -29.09
N LEU A 423 -12.49 -9.88 -27.82
CA LEU A 423 -11.45 -10.15 -26.85
C LEU A 423 -11.91 -11.26 -25.91
N ASP A 424 -11.01 -12.18 -25.65
CA ASP A 424 -11.12 -13.20 -24.62
C ASP A 424 -9.76 -13.36 -23.96
N TYR A 425 -9.62 -12.98 -22.67
CA TYR A 425 -8.40 -13.22 -21.95
C TYR A 425 -8.63 -13.74 -20.52
N LEU A 426 -7.78 -14.68 -20.12
CA LEU A 426 -7.73 -15.23 -18.79
C LEU A 426 -6.27 -15.37 -18.35
N PHE A 427 -5.86 -14.53 -17.37
CA PHE A 427 -4.53 -14.58 -16.79
C PHE A 427 -4.60 -15.10 -15.36
N LYS A 428 -3.85 -16.18 -15.10
CA LYS A 428 -3.70 -16.77 -13.78
C LYS A 428 -2.23 -16.77 -13.40
N GLU A 429 -1.92 -16.12 -12.28
CA GLU A 429 -0.61 -16.16 -11.65
C GLU A 429 -0.79 -16.71 -10.24
N ASN A 430 -0.47 -18.00 -10.05
CA ASN A 430 -0.51 -18.66 -8.74
C ASN A 430 0.91 -18.82 -8.19
N LYS A 431 1.05 -18.82 -6.88
CA LYS A 431 2.36 -18.87 -6.25
C LYS A 431 2.32 -19.61 -4.91
N GLY A 432 3.25 -20.53 -4.72
CA GLY A 432 3.63 -21.09 -3.43
C GLY A 432 4.85 -20.34 -2.89
N SER A 433 4.81 -19.88 -1.65
CA SER A 433 5.87 -19.06 -1.04
C SER A 433 6.36 -19.68 0.24
N ALA A 434 7.67 -19.62 0.48
CA ALA A 434 8.32 -19.99 1.73
C ALA A 434 9.29 -18.89 2.16
N SER A 435 9.27 -18.52 3.43
CA SER A 435 10.23 -17.59 4.01
C SER A 435 10.69 -18.10 5.35
N VAL A 436 12.01 -18.19 5.54
CA VAL A 436 12.62 -18.56 6.82
C VAL A 436 13.64 -17.51 7.18
N SER A 437 13.63 -17.05 8.43
CA SER A 437 14.61 -16.10 8.93
C SER A 437 15.01 -16.42 10.37
N VAL A 438 16.29 -16.27 10.64
CA VAL A 438 16.87 -16.35 11.98
C VAL A 438 17.51 -15.02 12.32
N ASN A 439 17.09 -14.46 13.45
CA ASN A 439 17.70 -13.26 14.02
C ASN A 439 18.49 -13.70 15.26
N HIS A 440 19.79 -13.40 15.29
CA HIS A 440 20.69 -13.80 16.37
C HIS A 440 21.45 -12.60 16.94
N LYS A 441 21.22 -12.33 18.21
CA LYS A 441 21.93 -11.33 18.98
C LYS A 441 23.25 -11.93 19.53
N ILE A 442 24.37 -11.68 18.84
CA ILE A 442 25.69 -12.13 19.26
C ILE A 442 26.00 -11.51 20.63
N ASN A 443 25.81 -10.21 20.76
CA ASN A 443 25.89 -9.42 21.99
C ASN A 443 25.03 -8.14 21.83
N PRO A 444 24.85 -7.27 22.84
CA PRO A 444 24.02 -6.06 22.72
C PRO A 444 24.42 -5.09 21.60
N ARG A 445 25.66 -5.19 21.09
CA ARG A 445 26.15 -4.34 19.98
C ARG A 445 25.97 -4.97 18.61
N ASN A 446 25.95 -6.30 18.51
CA ASN A 446 26.03 -7.04 17.25
C ASN A 446 24.85 -7.98 17.07
N ILE A 447 24.12 -7.78 15.99
CA ILE A 447 22.97 -8.57 15.58
C ILE A 447 23.22 -9.12 14.18
N LEU A 448 23.01 -10.41 14.00
CA LEU A 448 23.06 -11.09 12.70
C LEU A 448 21.67 -11.58 12.35
N LYS A 449 21.24 -11.32 11.11
CA LYS A 449 20.00 -11.87 10.56
C LYS A 449 20.30 -12.56 9.25
N ALA A 450 19.87 -13.81 9.12
CA ALA A 450 19.98 -14.57 7.89
C ALA A 450 18.66 -15.21 7.52
N GLY A 451 18.41 -15.41 6.24
CA GLY A 451 17.17 -16.03 5.78
C GLY A 451 17.16 -16.36 4.30
N LEU A 452 16.05 -16.97 3.92
CA LEU A 452 15.75 -17.34 2.54
C LEU A 452 14.28 -17.01 2.25
N ASN A 453 14.04 -16.33 1.12
CA ASN A 453 12.72 -16.23 0.52
C ASN A 453 12.72 -17.09 -0.76
N ALA A 454 11.71 -17.93 -0.93
CA ALA A 454 11.54 -18.80 -2.07
C ALA A 454 10.09 -18.74 -2.55
N ASP A 455 9.90 -18.46 -3.83
CA ASP A 455 8.59 -18.38 -4.48
C ASP A 455 8.56 -19.32 -5.67
N GLN A 456 7.64 -20.27 -5.71
CA GLN A 456 7.32 -21.11 -6.85
C GLN A 456 6.13 -20.51 -7.59
N TYR A 457 6.36 -19.96 -8.77
CA TYR A 457 5.32 -19.39 -9.63
C TYR A 457 4.74 -20.45 -10.56
N PHE A 458 3.44 -20.31 -10.84
CA PHE A 458 2.69 -21.06 -11.85
C PHE A 458 1.93 -20.05 -12.70
N PHE A 459 2.29 -19.93 -13.96
CA PHE A 459 1.71 -18.99 -14.92
C PHE A 459 0.81 -19.75 -15.89
N SER A 460 -0.43 -19.28 -16.06
CA SER A 460 -1.35 -19.72 -17.09
C SER A 460 -1.96 -18.46 -17.70
N PHE A 461 -1.47 -18.10 -18.89
CA PHE A 461 -1.89 -16.89 -19.61
C PHE A 461 -2.50 -17.27 -20.94
N HIS A 462 -3.77 -16.94 -21.11
CA HIS A 462 -4.47 -17.01 -22.37
C HIS A 462 -5.02 -15.64 -22.73
N ASP A 463 -4.81 -15.19 -23.98
CA ASP A 463 -5.39 -13.98 -24.53
C ASP A 463 -5.50 -14.10 -26.05
N SER A 464 -6.70 -13.95 -26.55
CA SER A 464 -7.01 -13.90 -27.98
C SER A 464 -7.84 -12.67 -28.30
N THR A 465 -7.55 -12.05 -29.42
CA THR A 465 -8.30 -10.89 -29.92
C THR A 465 -8.54 -11.01 -31.40
N ARG A 466 -9.57 -10.35 -31.88
CA ARG A 466 -9.82 -10.15 -33.31
C ARG A 466 -10.25 -8.72 -33.56
N VAL A 467 -10.09 -8.29 -34.77
CA VAL A 467 -10.42 -6.92 -35.19
C VAL A 467 -11.63 -6.97 -36.12
N VAL A 468 -12.51 -6.01 -36.01
CA VAL A 468 -13.56 -5.73 -36.98
C VAL A 468 -13.04 -4.63 -37.87
N VAL A 469 -12.90 -4.91 -39.17
CA VAL A 469 -12.46 -3.94 -40.16
C VAL A 469 -13.68 -3.52 -40.99
N THR A 470 -13.93 -2.22 -41.04
CA THR A 470 -15.01 -1.66 -41.90
C THR A 470 -14.38 -0.94 -43.08
N PRO A 471 -14.15 -1.64 -44.24
CA PRO A 471 -13.63 -0.94 -45.41
C PRO A 471 -14.67 0.07 -45.92
N PRO A 472 -14.25 1.17 -46.56
CA PRO A 472 -15.17 2.15 -47.09
C PRO A 472 -16.26 1.51 -48.02
N ASN A 473 -17.53 1.82 -47.78
CA ASN A 473 -18.69 1.37 -48.55
C ASN A 473 -18.92 -0.16 -48.56
N THR A 474 -18.45 -0.88 -47.54
CA THR A 474 -18.64 -2.35 -47.45
C THR A 474 -19.15 -2.75 -46.06
N THR A 475 -19.65 -3.99 -45.99
CA THR A 475 -20.03 -4.61 -44.71
C THR A 475 -18.78 -4.83 -43.82
N PRO A 476 -18.86 -4.55 -42.52
CA PRO A 476 -17.76 -4.86 -41.59
C PRO A 476 -17.35 -6.31 -41.66
N GLN A 477 -16.04 -6.55 -41.74
CA GLN A 477 -15.46 -7.88 -41.81
C GLN A 477 -14.81 -8.23 -40.49
N ILE A 478 -15.23 -9.37 -39.93
CA ILE A 478 -14.64 -9.90 -38.68
C ILE A 478 -13.39 -10.70 -39.05
N GLN A 479 -12.25 -10.26 -38.57
CA GLN A 479 -10.99 -10.96 -38.80
C GLN A 479 -10.89 -12.22 -37.92
N PRO A 480 -10.11 -13.23 -38.34
CA PRO A 480 -9.84 -14.41 -37.52
C PRO A 480 -9.22 -14.06 -36.13
N TRP A 481 -9.47 -14.91 -35.15
CA TRP A 481 -8.86 -14.78 -33.84
C TRP A 481 -7.33 -14.84 -33.90
N ARG A 482 -6.69 -13.97 -33.18
CA ARG A 482 -5.25 -13.87 -33.03
C ARG A 482 -4.86 -14.02 -31.58
N THR A 483 -4.13 -15.09 -31.27
CA THR A 483 -3.68 -15.38 -29.89
C THR A 483 -2.42 -14.57 -29.57
N ARG A 484 -2.49 -13.71 -28.57
CA ARG A 484 -1.39 -12.87 -28.08
C ARG A 484 -0.62 -13.50 -26.91
N TRP A 485 -1.30 -14.28 -26.08
CA TRP A 485 -0.72 -15.11 -25.03
C TRP A 485 -1.32 -16.51 -25.09
N SER A 486 -0.48 -17.50 -24.91
CA SER A 486 -0.88 -18.91 -24.75
C SER A 486 0.30 -19.60 -24.08
N THR A 487 0.30 -19.60 -22.74
CA THR A 487 1.45 -20.05 -21.96
C THR A 487 0.98 -20.73 -20.70
N GLU A 488 1.50 -21.94 -20.47
CA GLU A 488 1.44 -22.63 -19.19
C GLU A 488 2.85 -23.00 -18.79
N THR A 489 3.37 -22.43 -17.71
CA THR A 489 4.73 -22.66 -17.25
C THR A 489 4.90 -22.35 -15.78
N SER A 490 6.04 -22.71 -15.24
CA SER A 490 6.40 -22.41 -13.86
C SER A 490 7.83 -21.92 -13.74
N ALA A 491 8.13 -21.18 -12.68
CA ALA A 491 9.47 -20.70 -12.39
C ALA A 491 9.66 -20.52 -10.87
N ILE A 492 10.91 -20.68 -10.43
CA ILE A 492 11.30 -20.48 -9.01
C ILE A 492 12.06 -19.17 -8.90
N LEU A 493 11.69 -18.35 -7.92
CA LEU A 493 12.46 -17.18 -7.47
C LEU A 493 13.08 -17.49 -6.12
N LEU A 494 14.42 -17.44 -6.04
CA LEU A 494 15.17 -17.68 -4.80
C LEU A 494 15.92 -16.42 -4.40
N GLN A 495 15.84 -16.08 -3.09
CA GLN A 495 16.45 -14.88 -2.53
C GLN A 495 17.05 -15.17 -1.14
N PRO A 496 18.22 -15.82 -1.06
CA PRO A 496 18.97 -15.94 0.18
C PRO A 496 19.55 -14.58 0.57
N TYR A 497 19.61 -14.30 1.87
CA TYR A 497 20.21 -13.08 2.39
C TYR A 497 20.89 -13.28 3.73
N VAL A 498 21.88 -12.44 3.98
CA VAL A 498 22.52 -12.28 5.29
C VAL A 498 22.73 -10.78 5.54
N GLN A 499 22.50 -10.36 6.76
CA GLN A 499 22.71 -8.97 7.15
C GLN A 499 23.18 -8.88 8.60
N TRP A 500 24.06 -7.93 8.85
CA TRP A 500 24.69 -7.71 10.13
C TRP A 500 24.54 -6.24 10.51
N ARG A 501 24.08 -6.00 11.74
CA ARG A 501 24.06 -4.69 12.36
C ARG A 501 25.02 -4.66 13.51
N SER A 502 25.87 -3.64 13.56
CA SER A 502 26.84 -3.41 14.62
C SER A 502 26.79 -1.97 15.13
N ASN A 503 26.67 -1.81 16.43
CA ASN A 503 26.90 -0.54 17.10
C ASN A 503 28.41 -0.44 17.34
N LEU A 504 29.16 0.10 16.36
CA LEU A 504 30.62 0.27 16.39
C LEU A 504 31.05 1.09 17.61
N THR A 505 30.25 2.13 17.89
CA THR A 505 30.35 2.91 19.14
C THR A 505 28.93 3.12 19.69
N GLU A 506 28.78 3.83 20.80
CA GLU A 506 27.45 4.20 21.34
C GLU A 506 26.66 5.12 20.39
N LYS A 507 27.36 5.79 19.47
CA LYS A 507 26.79 6.79 18.55
C LYS A 507 26.89 6.41 17.08
N LEU A 508 27.70 5.41 16.73
CA LEU A 508 27.91 4.98 15.34
C LEU A 508 27.40 3.57 15.14
N THR A 509 26.41 3.42 14.26
CA THR A 509 25.82 2.13 13.87
C THR A 509 26.12 1.83 12.42
N LEU A 510 26.63 0.65 12.13
CA LEU A 510 26.79 0.06 10.80
C LEU A 510 25.70 -0.98 10.57
N SER A 511 25.10 -1.00 9.37
CA SER A 511 24.33 -2.12 8.86
C SER A 511 24.90 -2.52 7.51
N ALA A 512 25.25 -3.79 7.36
CA ALA A 512 25.78 -4.37 6.13
C ALA A 512 25.00 -5.64 5.78
N GLY A 513 24.77 -5.89 4.51
CA GLY A 513 24.03 -7.08 4.07
C GLY A 513 24.36 -7.46 2.65
N LEU A 514 24.15 -8.74 2.36
CA LEU A 514 24.25 -9.33 1.05
C LEU A 514 22.97 -10.09 0.76
N THR A 515 22.47 -9.97 -0.45
CA THR A 515 21.39 -10.83 -0.97
C THR A 515 21.75 -11.29 -2.38
N SER A 516 21.09 -12.32 -2.84
CA SER A 516 21.17 -12.82 -4.20
C SER A 516 19.75 -12.97 -4.74
N THR A 517 19.57 -12.80 -6.03
CA THR A 517 18.29 -13.02 -6.72
C THR A 517 18.50 -13.95 -7.89
N TYR A 518 17.82 -15.10 -7.88
CA TYR A 518 17.80 -16.08 -8.95
C TYR A 518 16.37 -16.38 -9.36
N PHE A 519 16.07 -16.23 -10.66
CA PHE A 519 14.77 -16.58 -11.23
C PHE A 519 14.95 -17.59 -12.35
N SER A 520 14.40 -18.79 -12.17
CA SER A 520 14.69 -19.95 -13.01
C SER A 520 14.06 -19.92 -14.40
N LEU A 521 13.31 -18.88 -14.76
CA LEU A 521 12.65 -18.79 -16.06
C LEU A 521 13.65 -18.77 -17.23
N ASN A 522 14.83 -18.18 -16.99
CA ASN A 522 15.90 -18.06 -17.99
C ASN A 522 17.28 -17.89 -17.31
N ASN A 523 18.34 -18.00 -18.11
CA ASN A 523 19.72 -17.92 -17.60
C ASN A 523 20.21 -16.47 -17.37
N THR A 524 19.47 -15.46 -17.78
CA THR A 524 19.84 -14.03 -17.65
C THR A 524 19.27 -13.38 -16.40
N SER A 525 18.32 -14.06 -15.73
CA SER A 525 17.66 -13.57 -14.52
C SER A 525 18.38 -14.00 -13.25
N PHE A 526 19.69 -13.68 -13.17
CA PHE A 526 20.50 -13.96 -12.01
C PHE A 526 21.33 -12.74 -11.57
N SER A 527 21.22 -12.40 -10.28
CA SER A 527 22.02 -11.38 -9.62
C SER A 527 22.72 -12.04 -8.42
N PRO A 528 23.98 -12.51 -8.58
CA PRO A 528 24.62 -13.36 -7.57
C PRO A 528 24.95 -12.62 -6.27
N VAL A 529 25.22 -11.32 -6.34
CA VAL A 529 25.60 -10.51 -5.18
C VAL A 529 24.99 -9.12 -5.30
N GLU A 530 24.13 -8.79 -4.34
CA GLU A 530 23.56 -7.47 -4.17
C GLU A 530 23.97 -6.91 -2.79
N PRO A 531 25.04 -6.13 -2.75
CA PRO A 531 25.53 -5.56 -1.49
C PRO A 531 24.63 -4.42 -1.03
N ARG A 532 24.48 -4.29 0.27
CA ARG A 532 23.76 -3.20 0.93
C ARG A 532 24.53 -2.78 2.17
N ILE A 533 24.79 -1.47 2.31
CA ILE A 533 25.53 -0.92 3.42
C ILE A 533 24.91 0.39 3.87
N GLY A 534 24.92 0.66 5.15
CA GLY A 534 24.50 1.93 5.70
C GLY A 534 25.18 2.23 7.03
N LEU A 535 25.38 3.51 7.29
CA LEU A 535 25.97 4.06 8.50
C LEU A 535 25.04 5.10 9.09
N VAL A 536 24.88 5.08 10.41
CA VAL A 536 24.20 6.13 11.17
C VAL A 536 25.12 6.65 12.24
N GLN A 537 25.33 7.96 12.25
CA GLN A 537 26.02 8.69 13.31
C GLN A 537 25.01 9.50 14.11
N GLU A 538 24.86 9.19 15.39
CA GLU A 538 24.15 10.06 16.34
C GLU A 538 25.03 11.24 16.75
N LEU A 539 24.47 12.44 16.67
CA LEU A 539 25.11 13.70 17.04
C LEU A 539 24.46 14.28 18.31
N PRO A 540 25.13 15.25 19.00
CA PRO A 540 24.51 15.99 20.10
C PRO A 540 23.17 16.62 19.69
N ASN A 541 22.37 17.03 20.67
CA ASN A 541 21.10 17.73 20.47
C ASN A 541 20.07 16.94 19.64
N ARG A 542 20.02 15.60 19.80
CA ARG A 542 19.04 14.69 19.17
C ARG A 542 19.07 14.74 17.63
N GLN A 543 20.23 14.90 17.05
CA GLN A 543 20.47 14.87 15.63
C GLN A 543 21.03 13.50 15.21
N LYS A 544 20.86 13.12 13.95
CA LYS A 544 21.55 11.99 13.33
C LYS A 544 21.82 12.26 11.85
N ILE A 545 22.94 11.77 11.37
CA ILE A 545 23.29 11.70 9.95
C ILE A 545 23.32 10.23 9.57
N SER A 546 22.74 9.91 8.42
CA SER A 546 22.71 8.56 7.88
C SER A 546 23.13 8.57 6.42
N ILE A 547 23.93 7.58 6.01
CA ILE A 547 24.24 7.34 4.61
C ILE A 547 24.00 5.87 4.31
N ALA A 548 23.52 5.57 3.11
CA ALA A 548 23.33 4.18 2.68
C ALA A 548 23.54 4.04 1.17
N ALA A 549 24.01 2.87 0.77
CA ALA A 549 24.10 2.44 -0.62
C ALA A 549 23.65 0.98 -0.75
N GLY A 550 23.04 0.63 -1.90
CA GLY A 550 22.64 -0.75 -2.15
C GLY A 550 22.34 -1.02 -3.61
N LEU A 551 22.64 -2.23 -4.04
CA LEU A 551 22.23 -2.77 -5.32
C LEU A 551 20.91 -3.54 -5.13
N HIS A 552 19.95 -3.26 -5.99
CA HIS A 552 18.62 -3.86 -5.99
C HIS A 552 18.31 -4.44 -7.36
N SER A 553 17.57 -5.55 -7.40
CA SER A 553 17.09 -6.13 -8.66
C SER A 553 15.61 -6.48 -8.58
N GLN A 554 14.99 -6.60 -9.76
CA GLN A 554 13.58 -6.98 -9.90
C GLN A 554 13.38 -7.79 -11.17
N ILE A 555 12.55 -8.86 -11.08
CA ILE A 555 12.03 -9.57 -12.25
C ILE A 555 11.11 -8.67 -13.06
N GLN A 556 10.93 -8.96 -14.34
CA GLN A 556 9.97 -8.23 -15.16
C GLN A 556 8.54 -8.65 -14.84
N PRO A 557 7.53 -7.83 -15.14
CA PRO A 557 6.13 -8.25 -15.07
C PRO A 557 5.90 -9.53 -15.87
N ALA A 558 5.29 -10.55 -15.25
CA ALA A 558 5.21 -11.89 -15.82
C ALA A 558 4.62 -11.92 -17.25
N TYR A 559 3.58 -11.11 -17.50
CA TYR A 559 2.95 -11.06 -18.81
C TYR A 559 3.89 -10.57 -19.92
N ALA A 560 4.89 -9.74 -19.62
CA ALA A 560 5.83 -9.23 -20.61
C ALA A 560 6.78 -10.31 -21.16
N TYR A 561 7.10 -11.34 -20.39
CA TYR A 561 7.92 -12.47 -20.86
C TYR A 561 7.23 -13.27 -21.95
N PHE A 562 5.92 -13.42 -21.90
CA PHE A 562 5.16 -14.40 -22.68
C PHE A 562 4.34 -13.78 -23.82
N TYR A 563 4.38 -12.48 -24.00
CA TYR A 563 3.71 -11.81 -25.11
C TYR A 563 4.26 -12.29 -26.46
N LYS A 564 3.36 -12.71 -27.34
CA LYS A 564 3.71 -13.17 -28.69
C LYS A 564 3.69 -11.99 -29.66
N THR A 565 4.82 -11.71 -30.25
CA THR A 565 4.98 -10.62 -31.22
C THR A 565 5.06 -11.15 -32.65
N ILE A 566 4.64 -10.34 -33.62
CA ILE A 566 4.92 -10.59 -35.04
C ILE A 566 6.40 -10.30 -35.28
N PRO A 567 7.10 -11.13 -36.08
CA PRO A 567 8.47 -10.82 -36.52
C PRO A 567 8.54 -9.48 -37.26
N LEU A 568 9.56 -8.71 -37.00
CA LEU A 568 9.76 -7.34 -37.52
C LEU A 568 9.85 -7.24 -39.05
N TRP A 569 10.28 -8.33 -39.68
CA TRP A 569 10.43 -8.41 -41.16
C TRP A 569 9.16 -8.88 -41.88
N SER A 570 8.13 -9.27 -41.13
CA SER A 570 6.89 -9.73 -41.73
C SER A 570 5.97 -8.55 -41.99
N SER A 571 5.81 -8.15 -43.24
CA SER A 571 4.71 -7.29 -43.68
C SER A 571 3.37 -8.02 -43.63
N SER A 572 3.37 -9.33 -43.35
CA SER A 572 2.18 -10.17 -43.27
C SER A 572 1.60 -10.15 -41.85
N THR A 573 0.33 -9.77 -41.74
CA THR A 573 -0.46 -9.92 -40.52
C THR A 573 -0.73 -11.39 -40.14
N THR A 574 -0.31 -12.33 -40.95
CA THR A 574 -0.58 -13.79 -40.87
C THR A 574 0.61 -14.64 -40.43
N GLY A 575 1.76 -14.03 -40.15
CA GLY A 575 2.95 -14.80 -39.72
C GLY A 575 2.82 -15.40 -38.32
N PRO A 576 3.62 -16.46 -37.98
CA PRO A 576 3.56 -17.08 -36.66
C PRO A 576 3.97 -16.09 -35.56
N LEU A 577 3.14 -15.98 -34.52
CA LEU A 577 3.45 -15.20 -33.33
C LEU A 577 4.34 -15.98 -32.39
N LEU A 578 5.47 -15.42 -31.99
CA LEU A 578 6.46 -16.05 -31.11
C LEU A 578 6.68 -15.25 -29.86
N ALA A 579 6.74 -15.93 -28.70
CA ALA A 579 7.12 -15.31 -27.43
C ALA A 579 8.64 -15.06 -27.40
N ARG A 580 9.07 -13.84 -27.72
CA ARG A 580 10.48 -13.48 -27.89
C ARG A 580 11.14 -12.88 -26.65
N ASN A 581 10.33 -12.54 -25.62
CA ASN A 581 10.79 -11.81 -24.45
C ASN A 581 11.17 -12.70 -23.27
N GLN A 582 11.11 -14.03 -23.43
CA GLN A 582 11.42 -14.98 -22.34
C GLN A 582 12.88 -14.88 -21.85
N GLY A 583 13.80 -14.40 -22.68
CA GLY A 583 15.21 -14.19 -22.32
C GLY A 583 15.51 -12.88 -21.58
N MET A 584 14.52 -12.07 -21.24
CA MET A 584 14.76 -10.84 -20.47
C MET A 584 15.33 -11.14 -19.09
N GLY A 585 16.37 -10.41 -18.72
CA GLY A 585 16.98 -10.47 -17.40
C GLY A 585 16.33 -9.54 -16.38
N LEU A 586 16.95 -9.45 -15.22
CA LEU A 586 16.52 -8.56 -14.12
C LEU A 586 16.81 -7.10 -14.46
N THR A 587 15.87 -6.21 -14.19
CA THR A 587 16.16 -4.78 -14.03
C THR A 587 16.93 -4.57 -12.74
N LYS A 588 17.99 -3.76 -12.76
CA LYS A 588 18.84 -3.48 -11.60
C LYS A 588 18.86 -1.98 -11.29
N SER A 589 19.04 -1.65 -10.01
CA SER A 589 19.13 -0.27 -9.56
C SER A 589 20.14 -0.12 -8.42
N TRP A 590 21.12 0.78 -8.61
CA TRP A 590 21.92 1.28 -7.50
C TRP A 590 21.17 2.41 -6.80
N HIS A 591 21.07 2.32 -5.48
CA HIS A 591 20.51 3.36 -4.62
C HIS A 591 21.62 3.96 -3.74
N TYR A 592 21.70 5.26 -3.71
CA TYR A 592 22.56 6.03 -2.79
C TYR A 592 21.67 7.04 -2.08
N VAL A 593 21.75 7.08 -0.76
CA VAL A 593 20.94 7.97 0.08
C VAL A 593 21.78 8.57 1.18
N ALA A 594 21.64 9.88 1.41
CA ALA A 594 22.15 10.59 2.56
C ALA A 594 20.97 11.26 3.28
N ALA A 595 20.94 11.23 4.59
CA ALA A 595 19.87 11.81 5.39
C ALA A 595 20.42 12.55 6.62
N TYR A 596 19.79 13.69 6.94
CA TYR A 596 19.92 14.39 8.20
C TYR A 596 18.57 14.43 8.91
N ASP A 597 18.55 14.04 10.17
CA ASP A 597 17.35 13.95 10.99
C ASP A 597 17.55 14.65 12.32
N ARG A 598 16.62 15.52 12.70
CA ARG A 598 16.68 16.28 13.95
C ARG A 598 15.32 16.34 14.64
N LEU A 599 15.31 16.03 15.94
CA LEU A 599 14.14 16.30 16.77
C LEU A 599 14.16 17.76 17.22
N LEU A 600 13.13 18.49 16.84
CA LEU A 600 12.87 19.87 17.22
C LEU A 600 11.96 19.87 18.47
N GLY A 601 12.55 19.89 19.66
CA GLY A 601 11.81 19.76 20.92
C GLY A 601 11.41 18.31 21.23
N ARG A 602 10.23 18.14 21.89
CA ARG A 602 9.75 16.81 22.33
C ARG A 602 8.93 16.06 21.28
N ASN A 603 8.16 16.78 20.45
CA ASN A 603 7.12 16.22 19.61
C ASN A 603 7.21 16.65 18.14
N MET A 604 8.30 17.29 17.72
CA MET A 604 8.52 17.71 16.34
C MET A 604 9.79 17.06 15.79
N ARG A 605 9.76 16.76 14.50
CA ARG A 605 10.88 16.16 13.74
C ARG A 605 11.07 16.91 12.43
N MET A 606 12.29 17.10 12.05
CA MET A 606 12.69 17.52 10.71
C MET A 606 13.63 16.46 10.13
N LYS A 607 13.37 16.04 8.89
CA LYS A 607 14.22 15.11 8.17
C LYS A 607 14.48 15.66 6.77
N LEU A 608 15.74 15.70 6.38
CA LEU A 608 16.20 16.04 5.04
C LEU A 608 16.87 14.79 4.45
N GLU A 609 16.49 14.40 3.24
CA GLU A 609 17.12 13.30 2.50
C GLU A 609 17.52 13.78 1.11
N ALA A 610 18.68 13.30 0.65
CA ALA A 610 19.11 13.43 -0.73
C ALA A 610 19.40 12.03 -1.27
N TYR A 611 19.01 11.76 -2.51
CA TYR A 611 19.17 10.44 -3.09
C TYR A 611 19.62 10.52 -4.55
N TYR A 612 20.25 9.42 -5.00
CA TYR A 612 20.56 9.14 -6.39
C TYR A 612 20.28 7.67 -6.67
N GLN A 613 19.57 7.38 -7.77
CA GLN A 613 19.28 6.03 -8.24
C GLN A 613 19.73 5.89 -9.70
N TYR A 614 20.48 4.84 -10.00
CA TYR A 614 20.88 4.48 -11.35
C TYR A 614 20.29 3.14 -11.72
N LEU A 615 19.35 3.16 -12.66
CA LEU A 615 18.67 1.96 -13.17
C LEU A 615 19.36 1.51 -14.45
N PHE A 616 19.60 0.22 -14.56
CA PHE A 616 20.27 -0.39 -15.72
C PHE A 616 19.71 -1.79 -16.00
N ASN A 617 20.05 -2.37 -17.14
CA ASN A 617 19.42 -3.58 -17.65
C ASN A 617 17.90 -3.42 -17.74
N VAL A 618 17.43 -2.26 -18.14
CA VAL A 618 16.00 -1.95 -18.26
C VAL A 618 15.50 -2.48 -19.61
N PRO A 619 14.37 -3.22 -19.66
CA PRO A 619 13.77 -3.62 -20.93
C PRO A 619 13.30 -2.42 -21.75
N VAL A 620 13.77 -2.39 -22.99
CA VAL A 620 13.42 -1.45 -24.05
C VAL A 620 13.19 -2.22 -25.35
N GLU A 621 12.47 -1.68 -26.31
CA GLU A 621 12.22 -2.37 -27.58
C GLU A 621 13.52 -2.57 -28.36
N LYS A 622 13.65 -3.71 -29.04
CA LYS A 622 14.79 -4.04 -29.90
C LYS A 622 14.89 -3.10 -31.10
N ILE A 623 13.75 -2.69 -31.65
CA ILE A 623 13.70 -1.60 -32.63
C ILE A 623 13.92 -0.29 -31.90
N ARG A 624 14.68 0.61 -32.54
CA ARG A 624 14.90 1.96 -32.00
C ARG A 624 13.58 2.67 -31.76
N SER A 625 13.29 2.92 -30.49
CA SER A 625 12.08 3.60 -30.02
C SER A 625 12.30 4.28 -28.68
N SER A 626 11.35 5.11 -28.29
CA SER A 626 11.31 5.74 -26.95
C SER A 626 10.76 4.81 -25.87
N PHE A 627 10.29 3.60 -26.21
CA PHE A 627 9.68 2.70 -25.24
C PHE A 627 10.66 2.27 -24.14
N SER A 628 10.18 2.29 -22.91
CA SER A 628 10.87 1.74 -21.74
C SER A 628 9.83 1.23 -20.73
N ILE A 629 10.09 0.06 -20.15
CA ILE A 629 9.21 -0.51 -19.12
C ILE A 629 9.13 0.38 -17.86
N LEU A 630 10.06 1.32 -17.67
CA LEU A 630 10.04 2.30 -16.59
C LEU A 630 8.85 3.27 -16.64
N ASN A 631 8.18 3.37 -17.79
CA ASN A 631 6.99 4.23 -17.96
C ASN A 631 5.66 3.47 -17.85
N THR A 632 5.68 2.25 -17.32
CA THR A 632 4.50 1.39 -17.19
C THR A 632 4.07 1.26 -15.72
N GLY A 633 2.96 0.58 -15.45
CA GLY A 633 2.57 0.20 -14.09
C GLY A 633 1.54 1.11 -13.39
N ALA A 634 0.99 2.12 -14.07
CA ALA A 634 0.01 3.06 -13.51
C ALA A 634 -1.18 3.33 -14.44
N ALA A 635 -1.71 2.33 -15.11
CA ALA A 635 -2.83 2.50 -16.04
C ALA A 635 -3.85 1.36 -15.88
N PHE A 636 -5.05 1.57 -16.42
CA PHE A 636 -6.05 0.51 -16.58
C PHE A 636 -5.90 -0.28 -17.88
N SER A 637 -4.76 -0.18 -18.56
CA SER A 637 -4.46 -0.90 -19.78
C SER A 637 -3.20 -1.72 -19.63
N ARG A 638 -3.16 -2.88 -20.29
CA ARG A 638 -1.96 -3.69 -20.43
C ARG A 638 -1.06 -3.05 -21.51
N ILE A 639 0.24 -3.27 -21.40
CA ILE A 639 1.16 -2.95 -22.48
C ILE A 639 1.31 -4.16 -23.42
N PHE A 640 1.52 -3.87 -24.69
CA PHE A 640 1.75 -4.84 -25.73
C PHE A 640 3.15 -4.61 -26.34
N PRO A 641 4.23 -4.94 -25.58
CA PRO A 641 5.58 -4.59 -25.98
C PRO A 641 6.01 -5.45 -27.18
N ARG A 642 6.77 -4.87 -28.09
CA ARG A 642 7.46 -5.64 -29.14
C ARG A 642 8.56 -6.50 -28.52
N GLU A 643 9.46 -7.02 -29.34
CA GLU A 643 10.65 -7.75 -28.85
C GLU A 643 11.49 -6.78 -27.98
N LEU A 644 11.81 -7.21 -26.75
CA LEU A 644 12.50 -6.39 -25.75
C LEU A 644 13.93 -6.87 -25.51
N LEU A 645 14.81 -5.92 -25.19
CA LEU A 645 16.20 -6.13 -24.78
C LEU A 645 16.48 -5.35 -23.48
N ASN A 646 17.33 -5.91 -22.61
CA ASN A 646 17.74 -5.27 -21.36
C ASN A 646 18.90 -4.27 -21.57
N THR A 647 18.74 -3.30 -22.45
CA THR A 647 19.77 -2.29 -22.78
C THR A 647 19.43 -0.87 -22.34
N GLY A 648 18.22 -0.65 -21.88
CA GLY A 648 17.77 0.65 -21.39
C GLY A 648 18.38 1.04 -20.05
N THR A 649 18.33 2.32 -19.75
CA THR A 649 18.81 2.91 -18.49
C THR A 649 17.85 3.94 -17.95
N GLY A 650 17.93 4.21 -16.64
CA GLY A 650 17.22 5.29 -15.96
C GLY A 650 18.09 5.94 -14.90
N ARG A 651 17.76 7.17 -14.55
CA ARG A 651 18.38 7.88 -13.42
C ARG A 651 17.35 8.75 -12.72
N ASN A 652 17.28 8.61 -11.39
CA ASN A 652 16.41 9.40 -10.55
C ASN A 652 17.25 10.01 -9.43
N TYR A 653 17.13 11.30 -9.21
CA TYR A 653 17.79 11.96 -8.08
C TYR A 653 16.93 13.10 -7.55
N GLY A 654 17.12 13.43 -6.28
CA GLY A 654 16.34 14.47 -5.66
C GLY A 654 16.69 14.74 -4.22
N ALA A 655 15.99 15.73 -3.67
CA ALA A 655 16.03 16.10 -2.28
C ALA A 655 14.61 16.12 -1.69
N GLU A 656 14.49 15.66 -0.46
CA GLU A 656 13.23 15.46 0.25
C GLU A 656 13.31 16.13 1.62
N LEU A 657 12.27 16.89 1.97
CA LEU A 657 12.11 17.50 3.29
C LEU A 657 10.84 16.98 3.94
N THR A 658 10.95 16.55 5.18
CA THR A 658 9.81 16.22 6.04
C THR A 658 9.90 17.07 7.31
N VAL A 659 8.85 17.79 7.62
CA VAL A 659 8.64 18.46 8.90
C VAL A 659 7.34 17.94 9.50
N GLU A 660 7.42 17.29 10.65
CA GLU A 660 6.25 16.69 11.28
C GLU A 660 6.16 17.03 12.77
N LYS A 661 4.97 17.33 13.22
CA LYS A 661 4.61 17.35 14.63
C LYS A 661 3.74 16.15 14.91
N PHE A 662 4.25 15.27 15.76
CA PHE A 662 3.46 14.15 16.26
C PHE A 662 2.31 14.67 17.12
N PHE A 663 1.22 13.92 17.13
CA PHE A 663 0.05 14.34 17.87
C PHE A 663 0.42 14.67 19.33
N SER A 664 0.22 15.92 19.71
CA SER A 664 0.39 16.43 21.08
C SER A 664 -0.41 17.72 21.20
N ASP A 665 -0.89 18.04 22.41
CA ASP A 665 -1.68 19.25 22.67
C ASP A 665 -2.93 19.35 21.76
N GLY A 666 -3.49 18.20 21.38
CA GLY A 666 -4.70 18.10 20.58
C GLY A 666 -4.52 18.30 19.07
N TYR A 667 -3.30 18.47 18.54
CA TYR A 667 -3.09 18.65 17.10
C TYR A 667 -1.79 17.97 16.59
N TYR A 668 -1.75 17.74 15.30
CA TYR A 668 -0.57 17.28 14.57
C TYR A 668 -0.52 17.91 13.18
N PHE A 669 0.66 17.91 12.58
CA PHE A 669 0.83 18.25 11.18
C PHE A 669 1.96 17.44 10.55
N LEU A 670 1.88 17.29 9.24
CA LEU A 670 2.91 16.70 8.40
C LEU A 670 3.04 17.57 7.14
N VAL A 671 4.22 18.16 6.96
CA VAL A 671 4.57 18.89 5.74
C VAL A 671 5.72 18.17 5.07
N THR A 672 5.53 17.80 3.82
CA THR A 672 6.54 17.12 3.01
C THR A 672 6.74 17.85 1.70
N GLY A 673 7.98 17.94 1.28
CA GLY A 673 8.38 18.52 0.00
C GLY A 673 9.45 17.67 -0.64
N SER A 674 9.37 17.48 -1.94
CA SER A 674 10.35 16.75 -2.74
C SER A 674 10.62 17.49 -4.02
N LEU A 675 11.90 17.65 -4.36
CA LEU A 675 12.37 18.14 -5.66
C LEU A 675 13.16 17.01 -6.29
N PHE A 676 12.81 16.62 -7.51
CA PHE A 676 13.44 15.47 -8.14
C PHE A 676 13.46 15.56 -9.67
N ASP A 677 14.34 14.77 -10.28
CA ASP A 677 14.42 14.60 -11.73
C ASP A 677 14.57 13.11 -12.03
N ALA A 678 13.64 12.57 -12.80
CA ALA A 678 13.58 11.16 -13.20
C ALA A 678 13.61 11.06 -14.72
N LYS A 679 14.66 10.43 -15.26
CA LYS A 679 14.88 10.31 -16.69
C LYS A 679 15.23 8.90 -17.11
N TYR A 680 14.95 8.57 -18.36
CA TYR A 680 15.25 7.28 -18.94
C TYR A 680 15.80 7.40 -20.36
N LYS A 681 16.40 6.32 -20.85
CA LYS A 681 16.77 6.14 -22.25
C LYS A 681 16.07 4.91 -22.81
N GLY A 682 15.37 5.08 -23.92
CA GLY A 682 14.87 4.02 -24.76
C GLY A 682 15.99 3.37 -25.58
N SER A 683 15.65 2.48 -26.52
CA SER A 683 16.62 1.85 -27.40
C SER A 683 17.21 2.80 -28.45
N ASP A 684 16.61 3.96 -28.67
CA ASP A 684 17.12 5.03 -29.49
C ASP A 684 18.28 5.82 -28.84
N GLY A 685 18.55 5.59 -27.54
CA GLY A 685 19.60 6.23 -26.77
C GLY A 685 19.30 7.66 -26.33
N VAL A 686 18.14 8.21 -26.65
CA VAL A 686 17.76 9.59 -26.31
C VAL A 686 17.32 9.67 -24.84
N LEU A 687 17.88 10.64 -24.10
CA LEU A 687 17.52 10.88 -22.71
C LEU A 687 16.22 11.69 -22.62
N ARG A 688 15.18 11.12 -22.04
CA ARG A 688 13.85 11.71 -21.89
C ARG A 688 13.41 11.78 -20.42
N ASN A 689 12.47 12.66 -20.14
CA ASN A 689 11.75 12.62 -18.87
C ASN A 689 10.93 11.33 -18.78
N SER A 690 10.91 10.68 -17.60
CA SER A 690 9.97 9.59 -17.36
C SER A 690 8.54 10.13 -17.26
N ASP A 691 7.53 9.34 -17.56
CA ASP A 691 6.12 9.69 -17.40
C ASP A 691 5.82 10.13 -15.95
N PHE A 692 6.60 9.65 -15.00
CA PHE A 692 6.49 9.89 -13.56
C PHE A 692 7.36 11.04 -13.04
N ASN A 693 8.07 11.78 -13.92
CA ASN A 693 8.93 12.90 -13.55
C ASN A 693 8.11 14.17 -13.27
N GLY A 694 7.36 14.22 -12.17
CA GLY A 694 6.64 15.42 -11.76
C GLY A 694 7.54 16.61 -11.41
N ARG A 695 8.85 16.40 -11.24
CA ARG A 695 9.86 17.37 -10.77
C ARG A 695 9.69 17.82 -9.34
N TYR A 696 8.48 17.92 -8.82
CA TYR A 696 8.22 18.22 -7.43
C TYR A 696 6.95 17.54 -6.93
N ALA A 697 6.92 17.28 -5.62
CA ALA A 697 5.73 16.87 -4.90
C ALA A 697 5.71 17.59 -3.55
N PHE A 698 4.57 18.17 -3.20
CA PHE A 698 4.36 18.86 -1.93
C PHE A 698 3.06 18.39 -1.30
N ASN A 699 3.11 18.09 0.01
CA ASN A 699 1.93 17.81 0.81
C ASN A 699 2.01 18.61 2.12
N ALA A 700 0.91 19.21 2.50
CA ALA A 700 0.72 19.84 3.80
C ALA A 700 -0.56 19.30 4.41
N LEU A 701 -0.44 18.60 5.53
CA LEU A 701 -1.54 17.99 6.26
C LEU A 701 -1.53 18.50 7.69
N VAL A 702 -2.67 18.94 8.18
CA VAL A 702 -2.88 19.40 9.55
C VAL A 702 -4.20 18.86 10.08
N ALA A 703 -4.24 18.47 11.35
CA ALA A 703 -5.51 18.15 11.99
C ALA A 703 -5.49 18.46 13.48
N ARG A 704 -6.69 18.74 14.03
CA ARG A 704 -6.92 19.04 15.44
C ARG A 704 -8.09 18.23 15.98
N GLU A 705 -7.90 17.64 17.15
CA GLU A 705 -8.94 16.97 17.93
C GLU A 705 -9.49 17.93 18.97
N PHE A 706 -10.79 18.20 18.89
CA PHE A 706 -11.55 18.97 19.85
C PHE A 706 -12.29 18.00 20.76
N VAL A 707 -12.06 18.07 22.06
CA VAL A 707 -12.84 17.32 23.04
C VAL A 707 -14.08 18.13 23.39
N LEU A 708 -15.24 17.69 22.87
CA LEU A 708 -16.50 18.41 22.98
C LEU A 708 -17.20 18.19 24.32
N SER A 709 -17.06 17.04 24.92
CA SER A 709 -17.64 16.70 26.22
C SER A 709 -16.77 15.68 26.95
N ARG A 710 -16.55 15.98 28.27
CA ARG A 710 -15.88 15.10 29.23
C ARG A 710 -16.78 14.90 30.40
N ASN A 711 -17.91 14.27 30.24
CA ASN A 711 -18.71 13.92 31.41
C ASN A 711 -18.50 12.46 31.79
N GLU A 712 -18.96 12.08 32.97
CA GLU A 712 -18.70 10.76 33.57
C GLU A 712 -19.26 9.60 32.77
N LYS A 713 -20.17 9.81 31.82
CA LYS A 713 -20.82 8.77 31.02
C LYS A 713 -20.36 8.67 29.59
N ARG A 714 -19.69 9.73 29.07
CA ARG A 714 -19.30 9.80 27.66
C ARG A 714 -18.12 10.75 27.45
N ARG A 715 -17.30 10.42 26.46
CA ARG A 715 -16.30 11.35 25.92
C ARG A 715 -16.56 11.52 24.42
N ASN A 716 -16.91 12.73 24.04
CA ASN A 716 -17.09 13.08 22.64
C ASN A 716 -15.89 13.87 22.14
N SER A 717 -15.45 13.55 20.95
CA SER A 717 -14.40 14.31 20.26
C SER A 717 -14.75 14.50 18.79
N LEU A 718 -14.30 15.63 18.24
CA LEU A 718 -14.36 15.96 16.83
C LEU A 718 -12.93 16.19 16.36
N ASN A 719 -12.47 15.40 15.40
CA ASN A 719 -11.22 15.64 14.70
C ASN A 719 -11.52 16.34 13.38
N VAL A 720 -10.85 17.46 13.15
CA VAL A 720 -10.94 18.22 11.89
C VAL A 720 -9.57 18.20 11.25
N GLY A 721 -9.48 17.65 10.05
CA GLY A 721 -8.26 17.53 9.28
C GLY A 721 -8.38 18.23 7.92
N ALA A 722 -7.30 18.81 7.46
CA ALA A 722 -7.18 19.38 6.13
C ALA A 722 -5.87 18.95 5.49
N LYS A 723 -5.88 18.77 4.18
CA LYS A 723 -4.70 18.41 3.39
C LYS A 723 -4.69 19.19 2.10
N TYR A 724 -3.53 19.74 1.77
CA TYR A 724 -3.23 20.29 0.45
C TYR A 724 -2.14 19.46 -0.22
N THR A 725 -2.36 19.10 -1.48
CA THR A 725 -1.38 18.37 -2.31
C THR A 725 -1.11 19.19 -3.58
N ALA A 726 0.17 19.33 -3.94
CA ALA A 726 0.60 19.90 -5.21
C ALA A 726 1.72 19.06 -5.80
N VAL A 727 1.54 18.60 -7.04
CA VAL A 727 2.51 17.75 -7.74
C VAL A 727 2.68 18.28 -9.16
N GLY A 728 3.89 18.25 -9.70
CA GLY A 728 4.12 18.62 -11.10
C GLY A 728 3.38 17.67 -12.05
N GLY A 729 2.93 18.21 -13.18
CA GLY A 729 2.17 17.46 -14.17
C GLY A 729 2.96 16.28 -14.76
N ARG A 730 2.25 15.30 -15.28
CA ARG A 730 2.83 14.15 -16.00
C ARG A 730 3.37 14.58 -17.35
N TRP A 731 4.39 13.91 -17.84
CA TRP A 731 4.96 14.13 -19.16
C TRP A 731 4.25 13.32 -20.21
N TYR A 732 4.13 13.88 -21.43
CA TYR A 732 3.56 13.22 -22.60
C TYR A 732 4.24 13.75 -23.88
N GLY A 733 4.00 13.11 -25.02
CA GLY A 733 4.50 13.54 -26.32
C GLY A 733 3.44 14.26 -27.14
N PRO A 734 3.82 14.98 -28.19
CA PRO A 734 2.90 15.41 -29.22
C PRO A 734 2.13 14.22 -29.79
N VAL A 735 0.84 14.39 -30.04
CA VAL A 735 0.00 13.35 -30.64
C VAL A 735 0.30 13.24 -32.14
N ASP A 736 0.60 12.05 -32.59
CA ASP A 736 0.63 11.70 -34.01
C ASP A 736 -0.82 11.54 -34.51
N GLN A 737 -1.31 12.54 -35.17
CA GLN A 737 -2.74 12.60 -35.58
C GLN A 737 -3.09 11.49 -36.57
N GLN A 738 -2.22 11.23 -37.55
CA GLN A 738 -2.48 10.22 -38.56
C GLN A 738 -2.47 8.80 -37.98
N ALA A 739 -1.46 8.49 -37.16
CA ALA A 739 -1.37 7.23 -36.48
C ALA A 739 -2.52 7.04 -35.48
N SER A 740 -2.91 8.11 -34.78
CA SER A 740 -4.04 8.05 -33.82
C SER A 740 -5.38 7.80 -34.50
N GLN A 741 -5.64 8.42 -35.64
CA GLN A 741 -6.84 8.16 -36.43
C GLN A 741 -6.88 6.72 -36.98
N ALA A 742 -5.73 6.24 -37.46
CA ALA A 742 -5.63 4.87 -37.98
C ALA A 742 -5.78 3.80 -36.88
N ALA A 743 -5.27 4.07 -35.68
CA ALA A 743 -5.36 3.16 -34.54
C ALA A 743 -6.65 3.33 -33.71
N GLN A 744 -7.39 4.43 -33.90
CA GLN A 744 -8.52 4.85 -33.05
C GLN A 744 -8.15 4.95 -31.56
N GLU A 745 -6.89 5.30 -31.28
CA GLU A 745 -6.36 5.54 -29.94
C GLU A 745 -5.32 6.65 -29.99
N ILE A 746 -4.95 7.22 -28.84
CA ILE A 746 -3.90 8.25 -28.80
C ILE A 746 -2.53 7.59 -29.03
N VAL A 747 -1.94 7.90 -30.17
CA VAL A 747 -0.55 7.54 -30.49
C VAL A 747 0.32 8.79 -30.37
N TYR A 748 1.35 8.74 -29.56
CA TYR A 748 2.31 9.83 -29.42
C TYR A 748 3.46 9.68 -30.41
N ALA A 749 3.92 10.80 -30.94
CA ALA A 749 5.09 10.84 -31.79
C ALA A 749 6.34 10.35 -31.02
N ASP A 750 6.92 9.24 -31.45
CA ASP A 750 7.97 8.51 -30.73
C ASP A 750 9.23 9.37 -30.56
N ALA A 751 9.66 10.09 -31.60
CA ALA A 751 10.88 10.91 -31.57
C ALA A 751 10.81 12.02 -30.50
N THR A 752 9.62 12.59 -30.27
CA THR A 752 9.37 13.70 -29.34
C THR A 752 8.59 13.27 -28.10
N ARG A 753 8.61 11.97 -27.77
CA ARG A 753 7.97 11.42 -26.57
C ARG A 753 8.47 12.16 -25.33
N ASN A 754 7.53 12.52 -24.42
CA ASN A 754 7.81 13.17 -23.12
C ASN A 754 8.54 14.52 -23.21
N THR A 755 8.22 15.32 -24.21
CA THR A 755 8.66 16.72 -24.34
C THR A 755 7.65 17.74 -23.84
N LEU A 756 6.37 17.36 -23.71
CA LEU A 756 5.28 18.19 -23.20
C LEU A 756 4.91 17.76 -21.77
N GLN A 757 4.38 18.68 -20.99
CA GLN A 757 3.97 18.43 -19.62
C GLN A 757 2.55 18.96 -19.39
N PHE A 758 1.68 18.16 -18.76
CA PHE A 758 0.36 18.61 -18.33
C PHE A 758 0.47 19.68 -17.24
N ALA A 759 -0.62 20.41 -17.02
CA ALA A 759 -0.74 21.35 -15.92
C ALA A 759 -0.48 20.66 -14.57
N PRO A 760 0.09 21.36 -13.59
CA PRO A 760 0.32 20.80 -12.26
C PRO A 760 -0.96 20.29 -11.61
N TYR A 761 -0.86 19.12 -10.99
CA TYR A 761 -1.91 18.55 -10.16
C TYR A 761 -2.01 19.29 -8.83
N ARG A 762 -3.22 19.64 -8.41
CA ARG A 762 -3.52 20.28 -7.13
C ARG A 762 -4.80 19.71 -6.53
N ARG A 763 -4.80 19.47 -5.22
CA ARG A 763 -5.99 18.95 -4.53
C ARG A 763 -6.05 19.46 -3.10
N PHE A 764 -7.25 19.78 -2.65
CA PHE A 764 -7.53 20.14 -1.27
C PHE A 764 -8.60 19.19 -0.71
N ASP A 765 -8.24 18.49 0.40
CA ASP A 765 -9.10 17.52 1.05
C ASP A 765 -9.41 18.00 2.48
N VAL A 766 -10.63 17.71 2.96
CA VAL A 766 -11.07 18.01 4.33
C VAL A 766 -11.68 16.76 4.94
N LYS A 767 -11.28 16.41 6.15
CA LYS A 767 -11.81 15.27 6.89
C LYS A 767 -12.38 15.68 8.24
N LEU A 768 -13.56 15.16 8.54
CA LEU A 768 -14.26 15.34 9.80
C LEU A 768 -14.52 13.97 10.40
N ASP A 769 -14.03 13.72 11.63
CA ASP A 769 -14.29 12.49 12.37
C ASP A 769 -14.93 12.83 13.71
N TYR A 770 -16.20 12.52 13.90
CA TYR A 770 -16.88 12.62 15.18
C TYR A 770 -16.89 11.27 15.89
N LYS A 771 -16.31 11.23 17.09
CA LYS A 771 -16.24 10.02 17.92
C LYS A 771 -16.99 10.21 19.21
N ASN A 772 -17.90 9.30 19.52
CA ASN A 772 -18.69 9.26 20.75
C ASN A 772 -18.39 7.95 21.50
N ASN A 773 -17.56 8.06 22.53
CA ASN A 773 -17.26 6.94 23.44
C ASN A 773 -18.27 6.92 24.58
N ARG A 774 -19.05 5.85 24.68
CA ARG A 774 -19.95 5.52 25.79
C ARG A 774 -19.36 4.41 26.64
N ARG A 775 -20.06 3.95 27.68
CA ARG A 775 -19.55 2.97 28.65
C ARG A 775 -18.86 1.72 28.03
N SER A 776 -19.42 1.16 26.98
CA SER A 776 -18.90 -0.07 26.32
C SER A 776 -18.98 -0.04 24.80
N VAL A 777 -19.32 1.11 24.23
CA VAL A 777 -19.55 1.25 22.79
C VAL A 777 -18.90 2.53 22.31
N THR A 778 -18.26 2.46 21.15
CA THR A 778 -17.72 3.62 20.45
C THR A 778 -18.42 3.79 19.12
N HIS A 779 -19.05 4.93 18.91
CA HIS A 779 -19.62 5.34 17.63
C HIS A 779 -18.66 6.30 16.94
N THR A 780 -18.39 6.09 15.66
CA THR A 780 -17.58 6.97 14.82
C THR A 780 -18.38 7.33 13.58
N ILE A 781 -18.51 8.62 13.31
CA ILE A 781 -19.05 9.17 12.06
C ILE A 781 -17.92 9.92 11.40
N ALA A 782 -17.56 9.55 10.20
CA ALA A 782 -16.49 10.22 9.45
C ALA A 782 -16.96 10.64 8.07
N VAL A 783 -16.51 11.80 7.64
CA VAL A 783 -16.72 12.35 6.30
C VAL A 783 -15.38 12.86 5.80
N ASP A 784 -14.93 12.31 4.66
CA ASP A 784 -13.71 12.69 3.97
C ASP A 784 -14.10 13.34 2.63
N LEU A 785 -14.00 14.66 2.55
CA LEU A 785 -14.33 15.47 1.37
C LEU A 785 -13.07 15.58 0.51
N VAL A 786 -12.96 14.71 -0.48
CA VAL A 786 -11.82 14.67 -1.39
C VAL A 786 -12.03 15.70 -2.50
N ASN A 787 -10.98 16.46 -2.79
CA ASN A 787 -11.00 17.54 -3.80
C ASN A 787 -12.16 18.52 -3.58
N VAL A 788 -12.31 19.06 -2.36
CA VAL A 788 -13.45 19.91 -1.95
C VAL A 788 -13.59 21.20 -2.78
N LEU A 789 -12.49 21.62 -3.43
CA LEU A 789 -12.51 22.80 -4.31
C LEU A 789 -12.90 22.45 -5.76
N GLY A 790 -13.15 21.18 -6.09
CA GLY A 790 -13.54 20.73 -7.41
C GLY A 790 -12.49 21.02 -8.51
N ILE A 791 -11.19 21.05 -8.14
CA ILE A 791 -10.12 21.38 -9.10
C ILE A 791 -10.05 20.28 -10.17
N GLN A 792 -10.13 20.69 -11.41
CA GLN A 792 -9.99 19.81 -12.57
C GLN A 792 -8.51 19.55 -12.86
N ASN A 793 -8.05 18.34 -12.57
CA ASN A 793 -6.69 17.89 -12.83
C ASN A 793 -6.69 16.98 -14.07
N VAL A 794 -5.86 17.27 -15.05
CA VAL A 794 -5.78 16.43 -16.25
C VAL A 794 -5.20 15.07 -15.92
N LEU A 795 -5.88 14.00 -16.35
CA LEU A 795 -5.43 12.63 -16.21
C LEU A 795 -4.60 12.18 -17.41
N THR A 796 -5.18 12.31 -18.63
CA THR A 796 -4.59 11.85 -19.88
C THR A 796 -5.31 12.47 -21.07
N LEU A 797 -4.84 12.16 -22.27
CA LEU A 797 -5.57 12.39 -23.53
C LEU A 797 -6.27 11.10 -23.94
N SER A 798 -7.48 11.20 -24.48
CA SER A 798 -8.24 10.09 -25.06
C SER A 798 -8.60 10.37 -26.52
N TYR A 799 -8.72 9.32 -27.32
CA TYR A 799 -9.26 9.38 -28.67
C TYR A 799 -10.79 9.38 -28.56
N ALA A 800 -11.41 10.49 -28.89
CA ALA A 800 -12.84 10.66 -28.78
C ALA A 800 -13.31 11.64 -29.89
N PRO A 801 -13.71 11.13 -31.08
CA PRO A 801 -14.20 11.96 -32.18
C PRO A 801 -15.30 12.91 -31.73
N GLN A 802 -15.14 14.19 -32.04
CA GLN A 802 -16.08 15.28 -31.72
C GLN A 802 -16.81 15.75 -32.97
N PRO A 803 -17.98 16.37 -32.81
CA PRO A 803 -18.75 16.91 -33.96
C PRO A 803 -18.01 18.00 -34.77
N ASP A 804 -17.03 18.70 -34.17
CA ASP A 804 -16.20 19.70 -34.80
C ASP A 804 -15.03 19.12 -35.62
N GLY A 805 -14.92 17.78 -35.69
CA GLY A 805 -13.87 17.07 -36.41
C GLY A 805 -12.62 16.85 -35.59
N SER A 806 -12.52 17.37 -34.36
CA SER A 806 -11.45 17.03 -33.44
C SER A 806 -11.67 15.62 -32.89
N PHE A 807 -10.57 14.94 -32.50
CA PHE A 807 -10.67 13.59 -31.96
C PHE A 807 -9.80 13.42 -30.69
N ILE A 808 -9.14 14.49 -30.23
CA ILE A 808 -8.34 14.49 -29.03
C ILE A 808 -9.14 15.17 -27.93
N ARG A 809 -9.38 14.45 -26.83
CA ARG A 809 -10.04 14.98 -25.65
C ARG A 809 -9.15 14.87 -24.42
N GLN A 810 -9.15 15.89 -23.57
CA GLN A 810 -8.55 15.81 -22.24
C GLN A 810 -9.50 15.10 -21.29
N GLU A 811 -9.01 14.05 -20.65
CA GLU A 811 -9.70 13.39 -19.55
C GLU A 811 -9.19 13.92 -18.20
N TYR A 812 -10.11 14.12 -17.28
CA TYR A 812 -9.82 14.66 -15.97
C TYR A 812 -9.85 13.58 -14.90
N GLN A 813 -9.08 13.77 -13.84
CA GLN A 813 -9.12 12.95 -12.65
C GLN A 813 -10.43 13.13 -11.89
N LEU A 814 -10.65 12.32 -10.85
CA LEU A 814 -11.85 12.41 -10.02
C LEU A 814 -12.06 13.84 -9.51
N GLY A 815 -13.26 14.36 -9.69
CA GLY A 815 -13.71 15.64 -9.17
C GLY A 815 -13.93 15.60 -7.65
N PHE A 816 -14.89 16.38 -7.17
CA PHE A 816 -15.31 16.33 -5.77
C PHE A 816 -15.91 14.98 -5.44
N LEU A 817 -15.38 14.31 -4.39
CA LEU A 817 -15.85 13.00 -3.93
C LEU A 817 -16.06 13.01 -2.41
N PRO A 818 -17.31 12.94 -1.92
CA PRO A 818 -17.61 12.76 -0.51
C PRO A 818 -17.53 11.29 -0.12
N VAL A 819 -16.57 10.91 0.69
CA VAL A 819 -16.44 9.57 1.25
C VAL A 819 -16.86 9.62 2.71
N PHE A 820 -17.89 8.87 3.08
CA PHE A 820 -18.38 8.86 4.44
C PHE A 820 -18.52 7.44 4.97
N TYR A 821 -18.47 7.29 6.29
CA TYR A 821 -18.83 6.06 6.97
C TYR A 821 -19.35 6.30 8.37
N TYR A 822 -20.18 5.38 8.82
CA TYR A 822 -20.58 5.21 10.21
C TYR A 822 -20.05 3.88 10.72
N LYS A 823 -19.36 3.90 11.85
CA LYS A 823 -18.78 2.72 12.49
C LYS A 823 -19.23 2.61 13.94
N ILE A 824 -19.52 1.40 14.39
CA ILE A 824 -19.79 1.05 15.77
C ILE A 824 -18.87 -0.07 16.23
N ASP A 825 -18.15 0.13 17.33
CA ASP A 825 -17.29 -0.83 18.00
C ASP A 825 -17.91 -1.21 19.36
N PHE A 826 -18.05 -2.51 19.65
CA PHE A 826 -18.70 -3.04 20.87
C PHE A 826 -18.24 -4.45 21.28
#